data_ed8e20d7305e38694f4aa9c8df8a62bd
#
_entry.id   ed8e20d7305e38694f4aa9c8df8a62bd
#
_cell.length_a   1.000
_cell.length_b   1.000
_cell.length_c   1.000
_cell.angle_alpha   90.00
_cell.angle_beta   90.00
_cell.angle_gamma   90.00
#
_symmetry.space_group_name_H-M   'P 1'
#
loop_
_entity.id
_entity.type
_entity.pdbx_description
1 polymer ?
#
loop_
_entity_poly.entity_id
_entity_poly.type
_entity_poly.pdbx_seq_one_letter_code
_entity_poly.pdbx_strand_id
1 'polypeptide(L)'
;MELFDNTIILYDKDGNEVEFEFLHECKYQGKTYYVAWSEETDDKVVVTENSEGDYEIVDDDDVLDYVKESFVEDMGNFMEEADALSDELSELDKKFDKLFDESEENTNSSESVVDSFDYEQYVLHSQDYAFKQALQAYENADFNRALELFKEASYQGNIFAYAHLGIMYHQGEGCEKNEELALSAFREGAAAGCPLAACWIAEFYRMGYAVEKDKDYAEKLLQKNIGALKEMCKAEDVTSLYFLGFNLIYGIGMDENDEEAVQLLEVGSYKGDSSCTILLAECYLNGWGVAENKEKAFRMLNDVKKLNKKGNFLLGRCYYHGIGTEQDFVKAVECFKKAANLNHGTAKDYLGDCYYNGQGIDQSYSEAAKWYKDAADNNKNGSSAHSLAFMYLKGEGLPEDIHKAIDYWHIAADKGITQAQRIISREYISGEYLEKDYIKAKKYIEMAAEKGDAEAQFTLGRYYISEMGFDNEQKCFEWFQKAAEQGLVEAEYAVGGCYENELGVKQDYAQANYWYQIAVKDGHKRAAYDLGINYLKGQGIEKDVEAGIQLLEIASNGNVHEACRELATRYHYGIPNFRGQALYKNPSEAQRLASIAVQDESDGKAQYILAKIIEEDFGNSQAAIEWYRKAVLNENKEAMLGLSRIYINTQSNCQEAVQMLSKLISEKNGEAQYLYAQCLENGYGCTKDKREAKKY
;
A
#
# COMPACT_ATOMS: atom_id res chain seq x y z
N MET A 1 -5.72 -41.42 -20.72
CA MET A 1 -4.48 -41.67 -21.48
C MET A 1 -3.86 -40.33 -21.70
N GLU A 2 -2.76 -40.04 -21.03
CA GLU A 2 -2.11 -38.72 -21.03
C GLU A 2 -1.41 -38.53 -22.38
N LEU A 3 -1.81 -37.45 -23.10
CA LEU A 3 -1.16 -36.97 -24.32
C LEU A 3 0.24 -36.42 -23.93
N PHE A 4 1.25 -37.26 -24.03
CA PHE A 4 2.64 -36.87 -23.82
C PHE A 4 3.48 -36.93 -25.10
N ASP A 5 2.88 -36.92 -26.27
CA ASP A 5 3.61 -36.62 -27.51
C ASP A 5 2.60 -36.17 -28.56
N ASN A 6 2.91 -35.11 -29.28
CA ASN A 6 2.15 -34.56 -30.42
C ASN A 6 2.22 -35.48 -31.64
N THR A 7 2.44 -36.78 -31.45
CA THR A 7 2.68 -37.78 -32.52
C THR A 7 1.69 -38.92 -32.45
N ILE A 8 1.34 -39.47 -33.60
CA ILE A 8 0.59 -40.71 -33.75
C ILE A 8 1.40 -41.70 -34.56
N ILE A 9 1.22 -42.98 -34.28
CA ILE A 9 1.80 -44.06 -35.09
C ILE A 9 0.71 -44.67 -35.94
N LEU A 10 0.89 -44.64 -37.26
CA LEU A 10 0.04 -45.30 -38.24
C LEU A 10 0.83 -46.41 -38.92
N TYR A 11 0.12 -47.40 -39.49
CA TYR A 11 0.74 -48.53 -40.17
C TYR A 11 0.62 -48.35 -41.69
N ASP A 12 1.73 -48.49 -42.38
CA ASP A 12 1.74 -48.50 -43.84
C ASP A 12 1.09 -49.76 -44.46
N LYS A 13 0.99 -49.82 -45.80
CA LYS A 13 0.37 -50.98 -46.50
C LYS A 13 1.13 -52.28 -46.30
N ASP A 14 2.39 -52.22 -45.90
CA ASP A 14 3.27 -53.36 -45.64
C ASP A 14 3.33 -53.74 -44.14
N GLY A 15 2.62 -52.96 -43.28
CA GLY A 15 2.50 -53.19 -41.83
C GLY A 15 3.66 -52.63 -41.02
N ASN A 16 4.44 -51.69 -41.58
CA ASN A 16 5.48 -51.00 -40.85
C ASN A 16 4.87 -49.83 -40.06
N GLU A 17 5.40 -49.51 -38.91
CA GLU A 17 5.03 -48.34 -38.10
C GLU A 17 5.65 -47.10 -38.72
N VAL A 18 4.81 -46.05 -38.92
CA VAL A 18 5.24 -44.72 -39.41
C VAL A 18 4.74 -43.69 -38.39
N GLU A 19 5.64 -42.86 -37.93
CA GLU A 19 5.34 -41.80 -36.96
C GLU A 19 4.91 -40.50 -37.68
N PHE A 20 3.81 -39.91 -37.21
CA PHE A 20 3.22 -38.66 -37.73
C PHE A 20 3.07 -37.63 -36.62
N GLU A 21 3.48 -36.40 -36.86
CA GLU A 21 3.23 -35.25 -35.99
C GLU A 21 1.97 -34.52 -36.37
N PHE A 22 1.15 -34.11 -35.37
CA PHE A 22 -0.02 -33.29 -35.63
C PHE A 22 0.40 -31.88 -35.99
N LEU A 23 -0.06 -31.38 -37.15
CA LEU A 23 0.18 -30.03 -37.65
C LEU A 23 -0.99 -29.10 -37.39
N HIS A 24 -2.23 -29.59 -37.48
CA HIS A 24 -3.43 -28.79 -37.45
C HIS A 24 -4.62 -29.58 -36.93
N GLU A 25 -5.50 -28.91 -36.14
CA GLU A 25 -6.78 -29.42 -35.69
C GLU A 25 -7.93 -28.58 -36.26
N CYS A 26 -8.92 -29.21 -36.86
CA CYS A 26 -10.14 -28.54 -37.28
C CYS A 26 -11.41 -29.32 -36.94
N LYS A 27 -12.57 -28.63 -36.93
CA LYS A 27 -13.88 -29.22 -36.61
C LYS A 27 -14.83 -29.10 -37.79
N TYR A 28 -15.29 -30.22 -38.30
CA TYR A 28 -16.27 -30.24 -39.37
C TYR A 28 -17.47 -31.12 -38.98
N GLN A 29 -18.67 -30.60 -39.11
CA GLN A 29 -19.93 -31.28 -38.78
C GLN A 29 -19.97 -31.91 -37.36
N GLY A 30 -19.26 -31.34 -36.40
CA GLY A 30 -19.22 -31.79 -34.99
C GLY A 30 -18.22 -32.92 -34.69
N LYS A 31 -17.37 -33.29 -35.62
CA LYS A 31 -16.22 -34.17 -35.44
C LYS A 31 -14.93 -33.36 -35.50
N THR A 32 -13.91 -33.79 -34.80
CA THR A 32 -12.56 -33.23 -34.84
C THR A 32 -11.69 -34.03 -35.82
N TYR A 33 -10.97 -33.31 -36.64
CA TYR A 33 -10.03 -33.85 -37.64
C TYR A 33 -8.66 -33.25 -37.41
N TYR A 34 -7.61 -34.03 -37.67
CA TYR A 34 -6.24 -33.60 -37.49
C TYR A 34 -5.47 -33.80 -38.79
N VAL A 35 -4.67 -32.81 -39.19
CA VAL A 35 -3.67 -32.99 -40.24
C VAL A 35 -2.40 -33.45 -39.53
N ALA A 36 -1.88 -34.56 -39.93
CA ALA A 36 -0.64 -35.12 -39.44
C ALA A 36 0.39 -35.31 -40.55
N TRP A 37 1.67 -35.07 -40.25
CA TRP A 37 2.79 -35.15 -41.18
C TRP A 37 3.87 -36.06 -40.61
N SER A 38 4.49 -36.83 -41.53
CA SER A 38 5.65 -37.66 -41.20
C SER A 38 6.91 -37.12 -41.87
N GLU A 39 7.93 -36.83 -41.07
CA GLU A 39 9.25 -36.44 -41.56
C GLU A 39 9.95 -37.57 -42.34
N GLU A 40 9.64 -38.84 -42.00
CA GLU A 40 10.29 -40.01 -42.59
C GLU A 40 9.81 -40.27 -44.03
N THR A 41 8.52 -40.07 -44.33
CA THR A 41 7.92 -40.32 -45.64
C THR A 41 7.55 -39.04 -46.41
N ASP A 42 7.58 -37.86 -45.78
CA ASP A 42 7.07 -36.61 -46.28
C ASP A 42 5.57 -36.64 -46.66
N ASP A 43 4.83 -37.58 -46.09
CA ASP A 43 3.40 -37.72 -46.32
C ASP A 43 2.58 -36.88 -45.32
N LYS A 44 1.46 -36.31 -45.80
CA LYS A 44 0.45 -35.67 -44.97
C LYS A 44 -0.85 -36.44 -45.05
N VAL A 45 -1.42 -36.75 -43.92
CA VAL A 45 -2.68 -37.49 -43.80
C VAL A 45 -3.67 -36.72 -42.93
N VAL A 46 -4.96 -36.89 -43.23
CA VAL A 46 -6.03 -36.39 -42.36
C VAL A 46 -6.57 -37.59 -41.57
N VAL A 47 -6.63 -37.44 -40.28
CA VAL A 47 -7.11 -38.49 -39.36
C VAL A 47 -8.24 -37.96 -38.47
N THR A 48 -9.08 -38.84 -37.97
CA THR A 48 -10.08 -38.58 -36.95
C THR A 48 -10.07 -39.67 -35.91
N GLU A 49 -10.38 -39.36 -34.66
CA GLU A 49 -10.48 -40.32 -33.58
C GLU A 49 -11.80 -41.11 -33.69
N ASN A 50 -11.76 -42.41 -33.65
CA ASN A 50 -12.92 -43.26 -33.63
C ASN A 50 -13.52 -43.41 -32.21
N SER A 51 -14.63 -44.17 -32.08
CA SER A 51 -15.32 -44.37 -30.80
C SER A 51 -14.53 -45.26 -29.79
N GLU A 52 -13.43 -45.86 -30.19
CA GLU A 52 -12.57 -46.71 -29.37
C GLU A 52 -11.28 -45.94 -28.92
N GLY A 53 -11.08 -44.73 -29.44
CA GLY A 53 -9.92 -43.88 -29.09
C GLY A 53 -8.71 -44.07 -30.04
N ASP A 54 -8.91 -44.79 -31.17
CA ASP A 54 -7.88 -44.99 -32.21
C ASP A 54 -8.08 -43.99 -33.33
N TYR A 55 -6.99 -43.62 -34.03
CA TYR A 55 -7.03 -42.72 -35.18
C TYR A 55 -7.23 -43.48 -36.50
N GLU A 56 -8.16 -42.99 -37.32
CA GLU A 56 -8.45 -43.53 -38.65
C GLU A 56 -8.17 -42.48 -39.72
N ILE A 57 -7.54 -42.90 -40.86
CA ILE A 57 -7.32 -42.07 -42.02
C ILE A 57 -8.66 -41.72 -42.67
N VAL A 58 -8.85 -40.48 -43.03
CA VAL A 58 -10.07 -39.96 -43.66
C VAL A 58 -9.91 -39.98 -45.17
N ASP A 59 -10.80 -40.68 -45.87
CA ASP A 59 -10.85 -40.79 -47.35
C ASP A 59 -12.10 -40.06 -47.94
N ASP A 60 -12.79 -39.24 -47.15
CA ASP A 60 -13.99 -38.49 -47.58
C ASP A 60 -13.56 -37.16 -48.24
N ASP A 61 -13.83 -37.04 -49.54
CA ASP A 61 -13.39 -35.91 -50.35
C ASP A 61 -13.94 -34.55 -49.82
N ASP A 62 -15.19 -34.50 -49.32
CA ASP A 62 -15.77 -33.25 -48.81
C ASP A 62 -15.10 -32.82 -47.50
N VAL A 63 -14.69 -33.78 -46.67
CA VAL A 63 -13.91 -33.55 -45.42
C VAL A 63 -12.49 -33.10 -45.78
N LEU A 64 -11.83 -33.81 -46.70
CA LEU A 64 -10.47 -33.52 -47.11
C LEU A 64 -10.36 -32.11 -47.71
N ASP A 65 -11.32 -31.70 -48.53
CA ASP A 65 -11.35 -30.34 -49.12
C ASP A 65 -11.55 -29.25 -48.04
N TYR A 66 -12.47 -29.48 -47.08
CA TYR A 66 -12.68 -28.55 -45.97
C TYR A 66 -11.44 -28.44 -45.09
N VAL A 67 -10.79 -29.55 -44.74
CA VAL A 67 -9.59 -29.57 -43.89
C VAL A 67 -8.41 -28.87 -44.60
N LYS A 68 -8.26 -29.07 -45.92
CA LYS A 68 -7.24 -28.42 -46.74
C LYS A 68 -7.46 -26.91 -46.78
N GLU A 69 -8.72 -26.43 -46.96
CA GLU A 69 -9.04 -24.99 -46.95
C GLU A 69 -8.73 -24.37 -45.56
N SER A 70 -9.12 -25.02 -44.48
CA SER A 70 -8.84 -24.58 -43.10
C SER A 70 -7.34 -24.51 -42.81
N PHE A 71 -6.57 -25.52 -43.27
CA PHE A 71 -5.12 -25.56 -43.10
C PHE A 71 -4.40 -24.47 -43.87
N VAL A 72 -4.87 -24.18 -45.12
CA VAL A 72 -4.30 -23.10 -45.96
C VAL A 72 -4.60 -21.72 -45.36
N GLU A 73 -5.79 -21.53 -44.76
CA GLU A 73 -6.16 -20.28 -44.08
C GLU A 73 -5.29 -20.02 -42.85
N ASP A 74 -5.07 -21.04 -42.02
CA ASP A 74 -4.21 -20.93 -40.84
C ASP A 74 -2.73 -20.77 -41.21
N MET A 75 -2.24 -21.47 -42.23
CA MET A 75 -0.88 -21.28 -42.76
C MET A 75 -0.68 -19.91 -43.42
N GLY A 76 -1.72 -19.35 -44.03
CA GLY A 76 -1.70 -17.98 -44.58
C GLY A 76 -1.54 -16.95 -43.46
N ASN A 77 -2.30 -17.09 -42.38
CA ASN A 77 -2.20 -16.24 -41.16
C ASN A 77 -0.81 -16.35 -40.50
N PHE A 78 -0.28 -17.59 -40.41
CA PHE A 78 1.06 -17.83 -39.86
C PHE A 78 2.17 -17.19 -40.74
N MET A 79 2.05 -17.24 -42.05
CA MET A 79 3.03 -16.63 -42.94
C MET A 79 2.97 -15.10 -42.90
N GLU A 80 1.77 -14.50 -42.79
CA GLU A 80 1.62 -13.03 -42.57
C GLU A 80 2.22 -12.60 -41.23
N GLU A 81 2.02 -13.39 -40.16
CA GLU A 81 2.65 -13.14 -38.85
C GLU A 81 4.19 -13.31 -38.92
N ALA A 82 4.70 -14.28 -39.67
CA ALA A 82 6.13 -14.50 -39.84
C ALA A 82 6.79 -13.40 -40.67
N ASP A 83 6.11 -12.89 -41.71
CA ASP A 83 6.60 -11.76 -42.52
C ASP A 83 6.61 -10.44 -41.69
N ALA A 84 5.56 -10.19 -40.92
CA ALA A 84 5.50 -9.07 -39.99
C ALA A 84 6.60 -9.14 -38.92
N LEU A 85 6.88 -10.33 -38.39
CA LEU A 85 7.96 -10.58 -37.44
C LEU A 85 9.33 -10.32 -38.05
N SER A 86 9.53 -10.72 -39.34
CA SER A 86 10.77 -10.50 -40.12
C SER A 86 11.03 -9.00 -40.31
N ASP A 87 9.99 -8.20 -40.57
CA ASP A 87 10.10 -6.75 -40.75
C ASP A 87 10.40 -6.05 -39.42
N GLU A 88 9.76 -6.47 -38.32
CA GLU A 88 10.06 -5.99 -36.96
C GLU A 88 11.51 -6.28 -36.57
N LEU A 89 12.04 -7.44 -36.91
CA LEU A 89 13.42 -7.85 -36.67
C LEU A 89 14.44 -6.99 -37.40
N SER A 90 14.19 -6.73 -38.70
CA SER A 90 15.06 -5.85 -39.50
C SER A 90 15.08 -4.40 -38.96
N GLU A 91 13.98 -3.94 -38.34
CA GLU A 91 13.96 -2.65 -37.64
C GLU A 91 14.68 -2.70 -36.30
N LEU A 92 14.58 -3.84 -35.57
CA LEU A 92 15.26 -4.03 -34.30
C LEU A 92 16.79 -4.03 -34.49
N ASP A 93 17.29 -4.78 -35.46
CA ASP A 93 18.72 -4.80 -35.83
C ASP A 93 19.25 -3.40 -36.14
N LYS A 94 18.50 -2.61 -36.93
CA LYS A 94 18.89 -1.23 -37.26
C LYS A 94 18.89 -0.30 -36.04
N LYS A 95 17.96 -0.49 -35.11
CA LYS A 95 17.92 0.26 -33.82
C LYS A 95 19.07 -0.15 -32.90
N PHE A 96 19.39 -1.44 -32.89
CA PHE A 96 20.48 -1.99 -32.08
C PHE A 96 21.83 -1.44 -32.56
N ASP A 97 22.13 -1.51 -33.85
CA ASP A 97 23.37 -0.94 -34.42
C ASP A 97 23.49 0.56 -34.12
N LYS A 98 22.40 1.32 -34.21
CA LYS A 98 22.40 2.77 -33.96
C LYS A 98 22.69 3.12 -32.50
N LEU A 99 22.26 2.29 -31.51
CA LEU A 99 22.53 2.47 -30.11
C LEU A 99 24.03 2.51 -29.77
N PHE A 100 24.83 1.73 -30.48
CA PHE A 100 26.28 1.63 -30.24
C PHE A 100 27.10 2.62 -31.08
N ASP A 101 26.58 3.07 -32.21
CA ASP A 101 27.22 4.09 -33.03
C ASP A 101 27.13 5.51 -32.44
N GLU A 102 26.01 5.86 -31.78
CA GLU A 102 25.82 7.17 -31.11
C GLU A 102 26.65 7.31 -29.80
N SER A 103 27.09 6.22 -29.20
CA SER A 103 27.86 6.24 -27.92
C SER A 103 29.37 6.56 -28.10
N GLU A 104 29.91 6.46 -29.32
CA GLU A 104 31.32 6.78 -29.58
C GLU A 104 31.64 8.27 -29.69
N GLU A 105 30.64 9.16 -29.92
CA GLU A 105 30.87 10.59 -30.03
C GLU A 105 30.98 11.36 -28.71
N ASN A 106 30.67 10.76 -27.53
CA ASN A 106 30.60 11.47 -26.24
C ASN A 106 31.64 11.09 -25.21
N THR A 107 32.63 10.24 -25.52
CA THR A 107 33.71 9.88 -24.58
C THR A 107 35.05 10.52 -24.92
N ASN A 108 35.12 11.84 -24.85
CA ASN A 108 36.39 12.56 -24.73
C ASN A 108 36.60 13.03 -23.29
N SER A 109 37.07 12.18 -22.40
CA SER A 109 37.96 12.56 -21.28
C SER A 109 38.50 11.36 -20.53
N SER A 110 39.85 11.21 -20.59
CA SER A 110 40.75 10.66 -19.60
C SER A 110 40.66 9.18 -19.20
N GLU A 111 41.69 8.44 -19.67
CA GLU A 111 42.24 7.24 -19.04
C GLU A 111 41.26 6.17 -18.58
N SER A 112 40.58 5.56 -19.53
CA SER A 112 39.95 4.25 -19.33
C SER A 112 41.05 3.18 -19.40
N VAL A 113 41.46 2.64 -18.27
CA VAL A 113 42.10 1.35 -18.21
C VAL A 113 41.03 0.27 -18.39
N VAL A 114 40.47 0.23 -19.56
CA VAL A 114 39.83 -0.96 -20.11
C VAL A 114 40.84 -1.50 -21.07
N ASP A 115 41.71 -2.37 -20.59
CA ASP A 115 42.42 -3.26 -21.49
C ASP A 115 41.36 -3.99 -22.29
N SER A 116 41.33 -3.74 -23.58
CA SER A 116 40.42 -4.15 -24.62
C SER A 116 39.73 -5.50 -24.34
N PHE A 117 38.40 -5.49 -24.27
CA PHE A 117 37.60 -6.71 -24.46
C PHE A 117 38.02 -7.32 -25.79
N ASP A 118 38.62 -8.50 -25.73
CA ASP A 118 39.07 -9.20 -26.92
C ASP A 118 37.88 -9.95 -27.55
N TYR A 119 37.25 -9.32 -28.55
CA TYR A 119 36.12 -9.88 -29.28
C TYR A 119 36.49 -11.20 -29.97
N GLU A 120 37.72 -11.35 -30.50
CA GLU A 120 38.18 -12.59 -31.11
C GLU A 120 38.26 -13.72 -30.07
N GLN A 121 38.73 -13.42 -28.87
CA GLN A 121 38.75 -14.35 -27.77
C GLN A 121 37.34 -14.70 -27.29
N TYR A 122 36.42 -13.74 -27.22
CA TYR A 122 35.02 -13.98 -26.89
C TYR A 122 34.39 -14.94 -27.91
N VAL A 123 34.55 -14.69 -29.20
CA VAL A 123 34.03 -15.56 -30.28
C VAL A 123 34.62 -16.97 -30.16
N LEU A 124 35.92 -17.07 -29.85
CA LEU A 124 36.58 -18.37 -29.67
C LEU A 124 35.97 -19.15 -28.50
N HIS A 125 35.82 -18.51 -27.35
CA HIS A 125 35.23 -19.14 -26.16
C HIS A 125 33.73 -19.43 -26.31
N SER A 126 32.98 -18.58 -27.01
CA SER A 126 31.55 -18.82 -27.31
C SER A 126 31.36 -20.00 -28.29
N GLN A 127 32.41 -20.41 -29.05
CA GLN A 127 32.41 -21.58 -29.93
C GLN A 127 32.84 -22.88 -29.20
N ASP A 128 33.32 -22.78 -27.95
CA ASP A 128 33.69 -23.93 -27.14
C ASP A 128 32.53 -24.93 -27.00
N TYR A 129 32.77 -26.18 -27.34
CA TYR A 129 31.73 -27.22 -27.38
C TYR A 129 31.12 -27.47 -25.99
N ALA A 130 31.95 -27.55 -24.95
CA ALA A 130 31.48 -27.78 -23.59
C ALA A 130 30.64 -26.62 -23.10
N PHE A 131 31.06 -25.38 -23.40
CA PHE A 131 30.31 -24.18 -23.03
C PHE A 131 28.95 -24.07 -23.75
N LYS A 132 28.90 -24.36 -25.06
CA LYS A 132 27.62 -24.42 -25.80
C LYS A 132 26.67 -25.48 -25.24
N GLN A 133 27.16 -26.68 -24.95
CA GLN A 133 26.34 -27.72 -24.34
C GLN A 133 25.86 -27.31 -22.95
N ALA A 134 26.69 -26.59 -22.18
CA ALA A 134 26.31 -26.08 -20.88
C ALA A 134 25.18 -25.05 -20.99
N LEU A 135 25.29 -24.10 -21.93
CA LEU A 135 24.22 -23.11 -22.20
C LEU A 135 22.91 -23.79 -22.62
N GLN A 136 22.99 -24.76 -23.54
CA GLN A 136 21.81 -25.50 -23.98
C GLN A 136 21.17 -26.31 -22.83
N ALA A 137 21.98 -26.98 -22.00
CA ALA A 137 21.45 -27.66 -20.80
C ALA A 137 20.81 -26.68 -19.81
N TYR A 138 21.41 -25.50 -19.64
CA TYR A 138 20.87 -24.43 -18.80
C TYR A 138 19.52 -23.89 -19.31
N GLU A 139 19.41 -23.63 -20.63
CA GLU A 139 18.16 -23.23 -21.29
C GLU A 139 17.06 -24.29 -21.15
N ASN A 140 17.41 -25.56 -21.24
CA ASN A 140 16.50 -26.68 -21.07
C ASN A 140 16.19 -27.00 -19.58
N ALA A 141 16.67 -26.19 -18.62
CA ALA A 141 16.49 -26.39 -17.18
C ALA A 141 17.14 -27.67 -16.61
N ASP A 142 18.03 -28.32 -17.36
CA ASP A 142 18.86 -29.42 -16.84
C ASP A 142 20.07 -28.84 -16.11
N PHE A 143 19.78 -28.26 -14.93
CA PHE A 143 20.77 -27.50 -14.15
C PHE A 143 21.92 -28.37 -13.62
N ASN A 144 21.62 -29.64 -13.29
CA ASN A 144 22.69 -30.54 -12.83
C ASN A 144 23.70 -30.76 -13.94
N ARG A 145 23.22 -31.01 -15.15
CA ARG A 145 24.06 -31.19 -16.34
C ARG A 145 24.76 -29.89 -16.73
N ALA A 146 24.03 -28.74 -16.70
CA ALA A 146 24.61 -27.46 -16.99
C ALA A 146 25.78 -27.10 -16.04
N LEU A 147 25.61 -27.35 -14.75
CA LEU A 147 26.64 -27.11 -13.73
C LEU A 147 27.92 -27.95 -13.99
N GLU A 148 27.77 -29.22 -14.33
CA GLU A 148 28.89 -30.08 -14.67
C GLU A 148 29.61 -29.62 -15.93
N LEU A 149 28.87 -29.27 -16.98
CA LEU A 149 29.44 -28.79 -18.24
C LEU A 149 30.09 -27.42 -18.12
N PHE A 150 29.54 -26.50 -17.33
CA PHE A 150 30.19 -25.22 -17.05
C PHE A 150 31.50 -25.41 -16.25
N LYS A 151 31.55 -26.36 -15.31
CA LYS A 151 32.78 -26.76 -14.63
C LYS A 151 33.80 -27.28 -15.63
N GLU A 152 33.39 -28.19 -16.52
CA GLU A 152 34.26 -28.72 -17.56
C GLU A 152 34.81 -27.60 -18.45
N ALA A 153 33.95 -26.70 -18.93
CA ALA A 153 34.36 -25.58 -19.77
C ALA A 153 35.35 -24.64 -19.03
N SER A 154 35.12 -24.35 -17.75
CA SER A 154 36.05 -23.54 -16.95
C SER A 154 37.41 -24.21 -16.78
N TYR A 155 37.46 -25.52 -16.56
CA TYR A 155 38.74 -26.27 -16.53
C TYR A 155 39.48 -26.29 -17.89
N GLN A 156 38.73 -26.19 -18.99
CA GLN A 156 39.29 -26.04 -20.34
C GLN A 156 39.72 -24.61 -20.66
N GLY A 157 39.58 -23.68 -19.73
CA GLY A 157 40.03 -22.31 -19.85
C GLY A 157 38.99 -21.34 -20.39
N ASN A 158 37.72 -21.74 -20.45
CA ASN A 158 36.66 -20.83 -20.86
C ASN A 158 36.35 -19.83 -19.74
N ILE A 159 36.68 -18.55 -19.95
CA ILE A 159 36.58 -17.49 -18.94
C ILE A 159 35.11 -17.13 -18.62
N PHE A 160 34.19 -17.30 -19.57
CA PHE A 160 32.77 -16.99 -19.38
C PHE A 160 32.03 -18.05 -18.58
N ALA A 161 32.52 -19.29 -18.59
CA ALA A 161 31.96 -20.37 -17.81
C ALA A 161 32.00 -20.06 -16.29
N TYR A 162 33.01 -19.33 -15.81
CA TYR A 162 33.07 -18.89 -14.41
C TYR A 162 31.91 -17.94 -14.02
N ALA A 163 31.50 -17.04 -14.90
CA ALA A 163 30.38 -16.14 -14.64
C ALA A 163 29.06 -16.95 -14.50
N HIS A 164 28.83 -17.93 -15.38
CA HIS A 164 27.66 -18.81 -15.28
C HIS A 164 27.70 -19.71 -14.05
N LEU A 165 28.86 -20.25 -13.67
CA LEU A 165 29.04 -20.99 -12.42
C LEU A 165 28.69 -20.13 -11.21
N GLY A 166 29.19 -18.89 -11.17
CA GLY A 166 28.86 -17.95 -10.11
C GLY A 166 27.35 -17.67 -10.03
N ILE A 167 26.70 -17.47 -11.16
CA ILE A 167 25.23 -17.27 -11.22
C ILE A 167 24.51 -18.51 -10.70
N MET A 168 24.88 -19.72 -11.11
CA MET A 168 24.27 -20.97 -10.67
C MET A 168 24.44 -21.21 -9.16
N TYR A 169 25.63 -20.95 -8.60
CA TYR A 169 25.84 -21.04 -7.15
C TYR A 169 25.03 -19.99 -6.38
N HIS A 170 24.93 -18.74 -6.91
CA HIS A 170 24.15 -17.67 -6.30
C HIS A 170 22.64 -17.96 -6.31
N GLN A 171 22.14 -18.55 -7.39
CA GLN A 171 20.73 -18.87 -7.53
C GLN A 171 20.33 -20.21 -6.91
N GLY A 172 21.30 -21.11 -6.68
CA GLY A 172 21.08 -22.47 -6.20
C GLY A 172 20.54 -23.39 -7.32
N GLU A 173 21.00 -23.19 -8.55
CA GLU A 173 20.56 -23.97 -9.71
C GLU A 173 21.52 -25.14 -9.94
N GLY A 174 20.99 -26.38 -9.85
CA GLY A 174 21.77 -27.61 -9.93
C GLY A 174 22.65 -27.88 -8.69
N CYS A 175 22.59 -27.08 -7.68
CA CYS A 175 23.30 -27.20 -6.41
C CYS A 175 22.59 -26.46 -5.29
N GLU A 176 23.00 -26.63 -4.04
CA GLU A 176 22.57 -25.76 -2.96
C GLU A 176 23.13 -24.34 -3.17
N LYS A 177 22.30 -23.33 -2.87
CA LYS A 177 22.70 -21.93 -2.93
C LYS A 177 23.90 -21.67 -2.03
N ASN A 178 24.96 -21.08 -2.60
CA ASN A 178 26.18 -20.79 -1.87
C ASN A 178 26.85 -19.50 -2.39
N GLU A 179 26.73 -18.43 -1.61
CA GLU A 179 27.24 -17.11 -1.99
C GLU A 179 28.79 -17.04 -1.98
N GLU A 180 29.44 -17.84 -1.14
CA GLU A 180 30.91 -17.88 -1.07
C GLU A 180 31.49 -18.55 -2.32
N LEU A 181 30.92 -19.69 -2.75
CA LEU A 181 31.30 -20.34 -3.99
C LEU A 181 30.99 -19.47 -5.21
N ALA A 182 29.85 -18.76 -5.20
CA ALA A 182 29.49 -17.83 -6.25
C ALA A 182 30.55 -16.71 -6.38
N LEU A 183 30.92 -16.10 -5.27
CA LEU A 183 31.94 -15.04 -5.25
C LEU A 183 33.31 -15.54 -5.69
N SER A 184 33.67 -16.76 -5.28
CA SER A 184 34.95 -17.41 -5.73
C SER A 184 34.95 -17.58 -7.24
N ALA A 185 33.87 -18.11 -7.82
CA ALA A 185 33.77 -18.30 -9.27
C ALA A 185 33.82 -16.95 -10.01
N PHE A 186 33.12 -15.94 -9.52
CA PHE A 186 33.18 -14.60 -10.12
C PHE A 186 34.59 -13.99 -10.03
N ARG A 187 35.32 -14.17 -8.91
CA ARG A 187 36.71 -13.69 -8.79
C ARG A 187 37.64 -14.40 -9.75
N GLU A 188 37.52 -15.71 -9.92
CA GLU A 188 38.31 -16.47 -10.88
C GLU A 188 38.01 -15.99 -12.31
N GLY A 189 36.73 -15.81 -12.67
CA GLY A 189 36.35 -15.26 -13.97
C GLY A 189 36.85 -13.85 -14.22
N ALA A 190 36.74 -12.95 -13.24
CA ALA A 190 37.26 -11.57 -13.33
C ALA A 190 38.78 -11.54 -13.44
N ALA A 191 39.51 -12.37 -12.70
CA ALA A 191 40.94 -12.50 -12.80
C ALA A 191 41.39 -13.06 -14.15
N ALA A 192 40.56 -13.89 -14.80
CA ALA A 192 40.78 -14.37 -16.16
C ALA A 192 40.37 -13.36 -17.24
N GLY A 193 39.81 -12.20 -16.84
CA GLY A 193 39.43 -11.12 -17.77
C GLY A 193 37.96 -11.13 -18.21
N CYS A 194 37.08 -11.85 -17.53
CA CYS A 194 35.65 -11.86 -17.82
C CYS A 194 34.94 -10.59 -17.25
N PRO A 195 34.45 -9.67 -18.09
CA PRO A 195 33.80 -8.43 -17.63
C PRO A 195 32.51 -8.69 -16.90
N LEU A 196 31.73 -9.68 -17.32
CA LEU A 196 30.46 -10.06 -16.69
C LEU A 196 30.69 -10.55 -15.25
N ALA A 197 31.73 -11.34 -15.02
CA ALA A 197 32.10 -11.80 -13.67
C ALA A 197 32.50 -10.64 -12.77
N ALA A 198 33.24 -9.65 -13.29
CA ALA A 198 33.59 -8.44 -12.57
C ALA A 198 32.37 -7.60 -12.20
N CYS A 199 31.39 -7.50 -13.09
CA CYS A 199 30.11 -6.82 -12.84
C CYS A 199 29.28 -7.54 -11.75
N TRP A 200 29.29 -8.87 -11.72
CA TRP A 200 28.64 -9.63 -10.64
C TRP A 200 29.35 -9.45 -9.29
N ILE A 201 30.66 -9.30 -9.24
CA ILE A 201 31.36 -8.93 -8.01
C ILE A 201 30.89 -7.58 -7.49
N ALA A 202 30.68 -6.60 -8.38
CA ALA A 202 30.12 -5.30 -7.99
C ALA A 202 28.74 -5.46 -7.34
N GLU A 203 27.87 -6.29 -7.91
CA GLU A 203 26.54 -6.59 -7.33
C GLU A 203 26.67 -7.22 -5.93
N PHE A 204 27.62 -8.13 -5.72
CA PHE A 204 27.87 -8.75 -4.43
C PHE A 204 28.28 -7.72 -3.37
N TYR A 205 29.16 -6.76 -3.69
CA TYR A 205 29.49 -5.66 -2.78
C TYR A 205 28.32 -4.71 -2.56
N ARG A 206 27.53 -4.43 -3.59
CA ARG A 206 26.34 -3.57 -3.48
C ARG A 206 25.30 -4.14 -2.53
N MET A 207 25.09 -5.45 -2.57
CA MET A 207 24.10 -6.15 -1.75
C MET A 207 24.62 -6.64 -0.41
N GLY A 208 25.93 -6.89 -0.30
CA GLY A 208 26.58 -7.49 0.87
C GLY A 208 26.46 -9.02 0.88
N TYR A 209 26.54 -9.68 -0.30
CA TYR A 209 26.56 -11.14 -0.40
C TYR A 209 27.97 -11.68 -0.20
N ALA A 210 28.20 -12.53 0.80
CA ALA A 210 29.49 -13.10 1.17
C ALA A 210 30.64 -12.07 1.37
N VAL A 211 30.34 -10.77 1.34
CA VAL A 211 31.24 -9.65 1.58
C VAL A 211 30.56 -8.56 2.38
N GLU A 212 31.31 -7.70 3.05
CA GLU A 212 30.75 -6.50 3.66
C GLU A 212 30.22 -5.54 2.58
N LYS A 213 29.04 -4.98 2.82
CA LYS A 213 28.37 -4.09 1.89
C LYS A 213 29.17 -2.81 1.68
N ASP A 214 29.59 -2.55 0.43
CA ASP A 214 30.31 -1.36 0.01
C ASP A 214 29.77 -0.87 -1.35
N LYS A 215 28.85 0.10 -1.30
CA LYS A 215 28.21 0.64 -2.51
C LYS A 215 29.19 1.47 -3.35
N ASP A 216 30.09 2.21 -2.72
CA ASP A 216 31.02 3.10 -3.42
C ASP A 216 32.07 2.27 -4.20
N TYR A 217 32.52 1.16 -3.61
CA TYR A 217 33.39 0.22 -4.31
C TYR A 217 32.67 -0.50 -5.45
N ALA A 218 31.44 -0.93 -5.23
CA ALA A 218 30.61 -1.57 -6.23
C ALA A 218 30.41 -0.66 -7.45
N GLU A 219 30.09 0.60 -7.24
CA GLU A 219 29.89 1.58 -8.31
C GLU A 219 31.16 1.81 -9.14
N LYS A 220 32.32 2.01 -8.49
CA LYS A 220 33.59 2.14 -9.18
C LYS A 220 33.96 0.90 -9.99
N LEU A 221 33.68 -0.29 -9.47
CA LEU A 221 33.96 -1.55 -10.15
C LEU A 221 33.07 -1.72 -11.39
N LEU A 222 31.80 -1.33 -11.28
CA LEU A 222 30.86 -1.34 -12.40
C LEU A 222 31.28 -0.36 -13.49
N GLN A 223 31.56 0.90 -13.14
CA GLN A 223 32.00 1.94 -14.06
C GLN A 223 33.27 1.52 -14.84
N LYS A 224 34.18 0.83 -14.17
CA LYS A 224 35.40 0.34 -14.81
C LYS A 224 35.12 -0.73 -15.88
N ASN A 225 34.12 -1.57 -15.70
CA ASN A 225 33.85 -2.71 -16.56
C ASN A 225 32.70 -2.50 -17.56
N ILE A 226 31.99 -1.35 -17.47
CA ILE A 226 30.79 -1.10 -18.27
C ILE A 226 31.10 -1.04 -19.79
N GLY A 227 32.28 -0.49 -20.19
CA GLY A 227 32.69 -0.45 -21.57
C GLY A 227 32.84 -1.85 -22.17
N ALA A 228 33.53 -2.75 -21.46
CA ALA A 228 33.68 -4.14 -21.87
C ALA A 228 32.36 -4.91 -21.86
N LEU A 229 31.47 -4.61 -20.92
CA LEU A 229 30.12 -5.18 -20.89
C LEU A 229 29.30 -4.76 -22.13
N LYS A 230 29.39 -3.49 -22.55
CA LYS A 230 28.73 -2.99 -23.76
C LYS A 230 29.27 -3.71 -25.01
N GLU A 231 30.57 -3.98 -25.10
CA GLU A 231 31.12 -4.76 -26.20
C GLU A 231 30.60 -6.22 -26.23
N MET A 232 30.41 -6.84 -25.07
CA MET A 232 29.75 -8.14 -24.99
C MET A 232 28.29 -8.08 -25.44
N CYS A 233 27.57 -6.99 -25.13
CA CYS A 233 26.21 -6.76 -25.64
C CYS A 233 26.22 -6.63 -27.18
N LYS A 234 27.20 -5.96 -27.79
CA LYS A 234 27.37 -5.93 -29.27
C LYS A 234 27.57 -7.32 -29.89
N ALA A 235 28.20 -8.22 -29.13
CA ALA A 235 28.30 -9.62 -29.50
C ALA A 235 27.02 -10.43 -29.21
N GLU A 236 25.95 -9.72 -28.79
CA GLU A 236 24.63 -10.29 -28.50
C GLU A 236 24.66 -11.38 -27.42
N ASP A 237 25.58 -11.26 -26.45
CA ASP A 237 25.59 -12.12 -25.27
C ASP A 237 24.37 -11.86 -24.37
N VAL A 238 23.44 -12.78 -24.32
CA VAL A 238 22.13 -12.63 -23.68
C VAL A 238 22.24 -12.33 -22.18
N THR A 239 23.25 -12.86 -21.51
CA THR A 239 23.46 -12.61 -20.08
C THR A 239 23.92 -11.18 -19.83
N SER A 240 24.80 -10.66 -20.70
CA SER A 240 25.26 -9.26 -20.68
C SER A 240 24.12 -8.31 -21.05
N LEU A 241 23.30 -8.64 -22.04
CA LEU A 241 22.10 -7.87 -22.42
C LEU A 241 21.14 -7.74 -21.24
N TYR A 242 20.84 -8.84 -20.55
CA TYR A 242 20.02 -8.81 -19.34
C TYR A 242 20.64 -7.95 -18.24
N PHE A 243 21.94 -8.17 -17.94
CA PHE A 243 22.62 -7.46 -16.86
C PHE A 243 22.67 -5.95 -17.11
N LEU A 244 23.04 -5.54 -18.32
CA LEU A 244 23.10 -4.12 -18.71
C LEU A 244 21.70 -3.50 -18.69
N GLY A 245 20.71 -4.16 -19.30
CA GLY A 245 19.32 -3.72 -19.29
C GLY A 245 18.76 -3.57 -17.87
N PHE A 246 19.05 -4.51 -16.99
CA PHE A 246 18.67 -4.43 -15.59
C PHE A 246 19.29 -3.20 -14.90
N ASN A 247 20.57 -2.97 -15.11
CA ASN A 247 21.27 -1.84 -14.48
C ASN A 247 20.78 -0.47 -14.99
N LEU A 248 20.45 -0.38 -16.29
CA LEU A 248 19.86 0.83 -16.87
C LEU A 248 18.47 1.15 -16.34
N ILE A 249 17.60 0.15 -16.12
CA ILE A 249 16.27 0.34 -15.55
C ILE A 249 16.33 0.84 -14.10
N TYR A 250 17.28 0.32 -13.31
CA TYR A 250 17.35 0.62 -11.88
C TYR A 250 18.44 1.65 -11.51
N GLY A 251 19.09 2.30 -12.49
CA GLY A 251 20.13 3.30 -12.26
C GLY A 251 21.33 2.76 -11.46
N ILE A 252 21.70 1.51 -11.67
CA ILE A 252 22.75 0.86 -10.88
C ILE A 252 24.11 1.08 -11.52
N GLY A 253 24.92 1.97 -10.93
CA GLY A 253 26.27 2.32 -11.39
C GLY A 253 26.32 3.12 -12.70
N MET A 254 25.15 3.54 -13.19
CA MET A 254 24.96 4.39 -14.36
C MET A 254 23.65 5.15 -14.26
N ASP A 255 23.45 6.16 -15.08
CA ASP A 255 22.18 6.88 -15.17
C ASP A 255 21.08 5.96 -15.68
N GLU A 256 19.85 6.15 -15.18
CA GLU A 256 18.67 5.43 -15.66
C GLU A 256 18.41 5.77 -17.14
N ASN A 257 18.23 4.73 -17.96
CA ASN A 257 17.88 4.87 -19.36
C ASN A 257 16.98 3.69 -19.78
N ASP A 258 15.71 3.84 -19.51
CA ASP A 258 14.71 2.81 -19.76
C ASP A 258 14.57 2.46 -21.24
N GLU A 259 14.73 3.45 -22.14
CA GLU A 259 14.61 3.24 -23.59
C GLU A 259 15.75 2.36 -24.11
N GLU A 260 17.00 2.65 -23.71
CA GLU A 260 18.17 1.81 -24.05
C GLU A 260 18.03 0.40 -23.45
N ALA A 261 17.57 0.31 -22.20
CA ALA A 261 17.34 -0.96 -21.54
C ALA A 261 16.34 -1.85 -22.30
N VAL A 262 15.23 -1.27 -22.73
CA VAL A 262 14.20 -1.99 -23.49
C VAL A 262 14.77 -2.53 -24.81
N GLN A 263 15.55 -1.75 -25.54
CA GLN A 263 16.15 -2.19 -26.81
C GLN A 263 17.09 -3.39 -26.60
N LEU A 264 17.91 -3.36 -25.54
CA LEU A 264 18.79 -4.49 -25.19
C LEU A 264 17.99 -5.74 -24.81
N LEU A 265 16.92 -5.54 -24.02
CA LEU A 265 16.07 -6.65 -23.58
C LEU A 265 15.23 -7.24 -24.73
N GLU A 266 14.83 -6.44 -25.71
CA GLU A 266 14.16 -6.90 -26.93
C GLU A 266 15.07 -7.86 -27.72
N VAL A 267 16.35 -7.51 -27.90
CA VAL A 267 17.32 -8.41 -28.55
C VAL A 267 17.48 -9.72 -27.76
N GLY A 268 17.66 -9.65 -26.45
CA GLY A 268 17.81 -10.84 -25.61
C GLY A 268 16.56 -11.72 -25.60
N SER A 269 15.37 -11.08 -25.56
CA SER A 269 14.08 -11.77 -25.63
C SER A 269 13.88 -12.47 -26.96
N TYR A 270 14.24 -11.81 -28.05
CA TYR A 270 14.19 -12.39 -29.39
C TYR A 270 15.09 -13.64 -29.53
N LYS A 271 16.26 -13.63 -28.89
CA LYS A 271 17.15 -14.81 -28.83
C LYS A 271 16.63 -15.93 -27.93
N GLY A 272 15.45 -15.76 -27.34
CA GLY A 272 14.80 -16.75 -26.48
C GLY A 272 15.24 -16.72 -25.01
N ASP A 273 15.99 -15.67 -24.58
CA ASP A 273 16.36 -15.56 -23.17
C ASP A 273 15.15 -15.22 -22.28
N SER A 274 14.86 -16.15 -21.39
CA SER A 274 13.72 -16.03 -20.46
C SER A 274 13.86 -14.85 -19.50
N SER A 275 15.07 -14.51 -19.07
CA SER A 275 15.31 -13.42 -18.10
C SER A 275 15.10 -12.06 -18.74
N CYS A 276 15.58 -11.88 -19.99
CA CYS A 276 15.32 -10.69 -20.80
C CYS A 276 13.82 -10.55 -21.07
N THR A 277 13.14 -11.62 -21.45
CA THR A 277 11.70 -11.64 -21.73
C THR A 277 10.87 -11.27 -20.50
N ILE A 278 11.21 -11.79 -19.30
CA ILE A 278 10.53 -11.48 -18.05
C ILE A 278 10.73 -10.00 -17.67
N LEU A 279 11.95 -9.48 -17.80
CA LEU A 279 12.23 -8.08 -17.47
C LEU A 279 11.58 -7.12 -18.47
N LEU A 280 11.58 -7.46 -19.76
CA LEU A 280 10.88 -6.72 -20.81
C LEU A 280 9.36 -6.71 -20.58
N ALA A 281 8.78 -7.83 -20.17
CA ALA A 281 7.37 -7.91 -19.79
C ALA A 281 7.07 -6.98 -18.58
N GLU A 282 7.98 -6.86 -17.63
CA GLU A 282 7.86 -5.91 -16.52
C GLU A 282 7.91 -4.45 -17.00
N CYS A 283 8.75 -4.13 -18.00
CA CYS A 283 8.77 -2.82 -18.65
C CYS A 283 7.41 -2.50 -19.28
N TYR A 284 6.80 -3.44 -20.01
CA TYR A 284 5.45 -3.27 -20.57
C TYR A 284 4.35 -3.17 -19.52
N LEU A 285 4.50 -3.81 -18.32
CA LEU A 285 3.55 -3.69 -17.22
C LEU A 285 3.57 -2.31 -16.56
N ASN A 286 4.74 -1.66 -16.53
CA ASN A 286 4.95 -0.42 -15.78
C ASN A 286 5.14 0.81 -16.70
N GLY A 287 5.28 0.63 -18.01
CA GLY A 287 5.56 1.71 -18.95
C GLY A 287 6.99 2.24 -18.90
N TRP A 288 7.98 1.41 -18.51
CA TRP A 288 9.39 1.79 -18.45
C TRP A 288 10.02 1.71 -19.85
N GLY A 289 10.43 2.83 -20.41
CA GLY A 289 11.05 2.93 -21.74
C GLY A 289 10.13 2.56 -22.93
N VAL A 290 8.91 2.09 -22.66
CA VAL A 290 7.89 1.72 -23.65
C VAL A 290 6.51 2.14 -23.17
N ALA A 291 5.56 2.29 -24.10
CA ALA A 291 4.17 2.48 -23.72
C ALA A 291 3.63 1.25 -22.94
N GLU A 292 2.91 1.50 -21.86
CA GLU A 292 2.28 0.44 -21.06
C GLU A 292 1.38 -0.44 -21.96
N ASN A 293 1.60 -1.75 -21.91
CA ASN A 293 0.82 -2.74 -22.65
C ASN A 293 0.68 -4.04 -21.84
N LYS A 294 -0.40 -4.10 -21.08
CA LYS A 294 -0.67 -5.20 -20.14
C LYS A 294 -0.92 -6.53 -20.85
N GLU A 295 -1.60 -6.51 -22.00
CA GLU A 295 -1.91 -7.69 -22.78
C GLU A 295 -0.64 -8.30 -23.40
N LYS A 296 0.26 -7.43 -23.93
CA LYS A 296 1.56 -7.89 -24.47
C LYS A 296 2.41 -8.48 -23.33
N ALA A 297 2.50 -7.80 -22.21
CA ALA A 297 3.25 -8.28 -21.05
C ALA A 297 2.75 -9.64 -20.55
N PHE A 298 1.43 -9.79 -20.44
CA PHE A 298 0.83 -11.07 -20.02
C PHE A 298 1.17 -12.19 -21.00
N ARG A 299 1.00 -11.96 -22.32
CA ARG A 299 1.35 -12.97 -23.35
C ARG A 299 2.82 -13.37 -23.22
N MET A 300 3.72 -12.39 -23.16
CA MET A 300 5.15 -12.65 -23.00
C MET A 300 5.44 -13.55 -21.79
N LEU A 301 4.85 -13.23 -20.62
CA LEU A 301 5.04 -14.04 -19.40
C LEU A 301 4.44 -15.43 -19.51
N ASN A 302 3.30 -15.57 -20.20
CA ASN A 302 2.62 -16.85 -20.36
C ASN A 302 3.37 -17.77 -21.33
N ASP A 303 4.02 -17.21 -22.33
CA ASP A 303 4.68 -17.96 -23.42
C ASP A 303 6.14 -18.31 -23.10
N VAL A 304 6.72 -17.74 -22.03
CA VAL A 304 8.07 -18.09 -21.58
C VAL A 304 8.13 -19.54 -21.15
N LYS A 305 8.96 -20.36 -21.81
CA LYS A 305 9.14 -21.79 -21.53
C LYS A 305 9.54 -22.08 -20.09
N LYS A 306 10.31 -21.16 -19.46
CA LYS A 306 10.79 -21.31 -18.10
C LYS A 306 10.72 -19.99 -17.34
N LEU A 307 9.76 -19.89 -16.43
CA LEU A 307 9.65 -18.77 -15.52
C LEU A 307 10.54 -18.96 -14.29
N ASN A 308 11.41 -17.98 -14.04
CA ASN A 308 12.11 -17.86 -12.76
C ASN A 308 11.16 -17.41 -11.64
N LYS A 309 11.67 -17.22 -10.43
CA LYS A 309 10.86 -16.77 -9.28
C LYS A 309 10.10 -15.47 -9.55
N LYS A 310 10.74 -14.50 -10.23
CA LYS A 310 10.13 -13.19 -10.57
C LYS A 310 9.06 -13.33 -11.65
N GLY A 311 9.34 -14.10 -12.71
CA GLY A 311 8.36 -14.36 -13.78
C GLY A 311 7.11 -15.08 -13.27
N ASN A 312 7.26 -16.12 -12.45
CA ASN A 312 6.12 -16.78 -11.80
C ASN A 312 5.32 -15.80 -10.92
N PHE A 313 5.99 -14.92 -10.17
CA PHE A 313 5.32 -13.91 -9.38
C PHE A 313 4.56 -12.89 -10.25
N LEU A 314 5.18 -12.38 -11.31
CA LEU A 314 4.53 -11.41 -12.22
C LEU A 314 3.32 -12.04 -12.93
N LEU A 315 3.45 -13.27 -13.43
CA LEU A 315 2.33 -14.00 -14.05
C LEU A 315 1.21 -14.23 -13.02
N GLY A 316 1.57 -14.64 -11.80
CA GLY A 316 0.61 -14.76 -10.69
C GLY A 316 -0.13 -13.45 -10.41
N ARG A 317 0.56 -12.31 -10.39
CA ARG A 317 -0.06 -10.98 -10.26
C ARG A 317 -1.02 -10.67 -11.42
N CYS A 318 -0.65 -11.02 -12.64
CA CYS A 318 -1.52 -10.83 -13.81
C CYS A 318 -2.85 -11.58 -13.62
N TYR A 319 -2.82 -12.84 -13.24
CA TYR A 319 -4.03 -13.62 -12.95
C TYR A 319 -4.78 -13.11 -11.72
N TYR A 320 -4.08 -12.71 -10.64
CA TYR A 320 -4.70 -12.26 -9.39
C TYR A 320 -5.48 -10.96 -9.56
N HIS A 321 -4.96 -10.00 -10.34
CA HIS A 321 -5.59 -8.70 -10.56
C HIS A 321 -6.30 -8.57 -11.91
N GLY A 322 -6.26 -9.58 -12.78
CA GLY A 322 -6.78 -9.49 -14.14
C GLY A 322 -6.00 -8.52 -15.03
N ILE A 323 -4.67 -8.49 -14.91
CA ILE A 323 -3.81 -7.57 -15.66
C ILE A 323 -3.47 -8.20 -17.02
N GLY A 324 -4.02 -7.65 -18.11
CA GLY A 324 -3.82 -8.18 -19.47
C GLY A 324 -4.52 -9.53 -19.74
N THR A 325 -5.29 -10.02 -18.78
CA THR A 325 -6.07 -11.27 -18.85
C THR A 325 -7.31 -11.18 -17.95
N GLU A 326 -8.19 -12.14 -18.01
CA GLU A 326 -9.26 -12.27 -17.02
C GLU A 326 -8.70 -12.69 -15.66
N GLN A 327 -9.33 -12.25 -14.58
CA GLN A 327 -8.94 -12.60 -13.22
C GLN A 327 -9.16 -14.11 -12.97
N ASP A 328 -8.12 -14.80 -12.51
CA ASP A 328 -8.15 -16.22 -12.20
C ASP A 328 -7.30 -16.50 -10.94
N PHE A 329 -7.97 -16.55 -9.80
CA PHE A 329 -7.29 -16.80 -8.52
C PHE A 329 -6.68 -18.21 -8.42
N VAL A 330 -7.20 -19.21 -9.12
CA VAL A 330 -6.66 -20.58 -9.07
C VAL A 330 -5.30 -20.59 -9.76
N LYS A 331 -5.20 -20.06 -10.98
CA LYS A 331 -3.91 -19.94 -11.67
C LYS A 331 -2.95 -19.01 -10.95
N ALA A 332 -3.45 -17.92 -10.33
CA ALA A 332 -2.62 -17.05 -9.51
C ALA A 332 -1.94 -17.82 -8.37
N VAL A 333 -2.71 -18.64 -7.63
CA VAL A 333 -2.18 -19.47 -6.52
C VAL A 333 -1.14 -20.46 -7.02
N GLU A 334 -1.34 -21.10 -8.17
CA GLU A 334 -0.34 -22.00 -8.76
C GLU A 334 0.97 -21.29 -9.07
N CYS A 335 0.89 -20.12 -9.70
CA CYS A 335 2.05 -19.29 -9.99
C CYS A 335 2.75 -18.81 -8.70
N PHE A 336 1.99 -18.33 -7.71
CA PHE A 336 2.55 -17.92 -6.43
C PHE A 336 3.21 -19.08 -5.68
N LYS A 337 2.65 -20.28 -5.72
CA LYS A 337 3.28 -21.48 -5.14
C LYS A 337 4.63 -21.78 -5.81
N LYS A 338 4.71 -21.71 -7.15
CA LYS A 338 5.97 -21.88 -7.88
C LYS A 338 6.99 -20.83 -7.47
N ALA A 339 6.60 -19.55 -7.41
CA ALA A 339 7.49 -18.48 -6.99
C ALA A 339 7.91 -18.59 -5.51
N ALA A 340 6.99 -18.95 -4.61
CA ALA A 340 7.25 -19.13 -3.18
C ALA A 340 8.22 -20.28 -2.90
N ASN A 341 8.09 -21.40 -3.62
CA ASN A 341 9.01 -22.52 -3.56
C ASN A 341 10.44 -22.15 -4.02
N LEU A 342 10.55 -21.14 -4.91
CA LEU A 342 11.81 -20.52 -5.31
C LEU A 342 12.23 -19.37 -4.35
N ASN A 343 11.65 -19.31 -3.16
CA ASN A 343 11.92 -18.34 -2.11
C ASN A 343 11.63 -16.87 -2.49
N HIS A 344 10.58 -16.58 -3.26
CA HIS A 344 10.14 -15.22 -3.55
C HIS A 344 9.27 -14.67 -2.42
N GLY A 345 9.78 -13.71 -1.63
CA GLY A 345 9.11 -13.20 -0.42
C GLY A 345 7.72 -12.62 -0.66
N THR A 346 7.56 -11.78 -1.71
CA THR A 346 6.25 -11.19 -2.03
C THR A 346 5.24 -12.24 -2.53
N ALA A 347 5.70 -13.30 -3.22
CA ALA A 347 4.80 -14.38 -3.62
C ALA A 347 4.29 -15.17 -2.42
N LYS A 348 5.11 -15.34 -1.37
CA LYS A 348 4.67 -15.94 -0.10
C LYS A 348 3.62 -15.06 0.59
N ASP A 349 3.78 -13.72 0.54
CA ASP A 349 2.81 -12.75 1.05
C ASP A 349 1.45 -12.91 0.35
N TYR A 350 1.43 -12.84 -0.99
CA TYR A 350 0.20 -13.08 -1.77
C TYR A 350 -0.42 -14.46 -1.53
N LEU A 351 0.40 -15.48 -1.34
CA LEU A 351 -0.09 -16.83 -1.02
C LEU A 351 -0.71 -16.86 0.37
N GLY A 352 -0.15 -16.13 1.33
CA GLY A 352 -0.75 -15.88 2.64
C GLY A 352 -2.12 -15.22 2.51
N ASP A 353 -2.24 -14.16 1.69
CA ASP A 353 -3.50 -13.48 1.39
C ASP A 353 -4.54 -14.42 0.77
N CYS A 354 -4.12 -15.26 -0.19
CA CYS A 354 -5.00 -16.25 -0.83
C CYS A 354 -5.57 -17.23 0.18
N TYR A 355 -4.74 -17.77 1.08
CA TYR A 355 -5.20 -18.68 2.15
C TYR A 355 -6.04 -17.95 3.21
N TYR A 356 -5.70 -16.69 3.54
CA TYR A 356 -6.46 -15.90 4.51
C TYR A 356 -7.88 -15.59 4.02
N ASN A 357 -8.01 -15.24 2.73
CA ASN A 357 -9.28 -14.84 2.13
C ASN A 357 -10.04 -15.98 1.44
N GLY A 358 -9.43 -17.16 1.23
CA GLY A 358 -10.02 -18.25 0.46
C GLY A 358 -10.12 -17.96 -1.05
N GLN A 359 -9.13 -17.22 -1.60
CA GLN A 359 -9.11 -16.83 -3.01
C GLN A 359 -8.33 -17.84 -3.86
N GLY A 360 -9.04 -18.60 -4.71
CA GLY A 360 -8.43 -19.64 -5.57
C GLY A 360 -7.96 -20.89 -4.82
N ILE A 361 -8.17 -20.95 -3.51
CA ILE A 361 -7.82 -22.06 -2.63
C ILE A 361 -8.75 -22.03 -1.40
N ASP A 362 -8.94 -23.15 -0.73
CA ASP A 362 -9.74 -23.21 0.49
C ASP A 362 -9.14 -22.31 1.59
N GLN A 363 -10.01 -21.55 2.26
CA GLN A 363 -9.58 -20.66 3.34
C GLN A 363 -8.93 -21.44 4.49
N SER A 364 -7.74 -20.99 4.90
CA SER A 364 -7.02 -21.60 6.01
C SER A 364 -6.13 -20.57 6.70
N TYR A 365 -6.57 -20.05 7.84
CA TYR A 365 -5.76 -19.12 8.64
C TYR A 365 -4.44 -19.74 9.11
N SER A 366 -4.41 -21.04 9.39
CA SER A 366 -3.18 -21.69 9.81
C SER A 366 -2.13 -21.78 8.70
N GLU A 367 -2.56 -22.01 7.45
CA GLU A 367 -1.66 -21.98 6.29
C GLU A 367 -1.25 -20.54 5.96
N ALA A 368 -2.18 -19.57 6.00
CA ALA A 368 -1.86 -18.17 5.84
C ALA A 368 -0.75 -17.71 6.81
N ALA A 369 -0.90 -18.06 8.09
CA ALA A 369 0.08 -17.72 9.13
C ALA A 369 1.47 -18.33 8.84
N LYS A 370 1.55 -19.57 8.32
CA LYS A 370 2.82 -20.19 7.94
C LYS A 370 3.52 -19.42 6.81
N TRP A 371 2.77 -19.05 5.76
CA TRP A 371 3.33 -18.34 4.63
C TRP A 371 3.75 -16.91 4.99
N TYR A 372 2.93 -16.17 5.75
CA TYR A 372 3.31 -14.85 6.26
C TYR A 372 4.53 -14.93 7.16
N LYS A 373 4.60 -15.95 8.04
CA LYS A 373 5.74 -16.13 8.92
C LYS A 373 7.01 -16.41 8.13
N ASP A 374 6.96 -17.30 7.14
CA ASP A 374 8.11 -17.60 6.29
C ASP A 374 8.56 -16.35 5.51
N ALA A 375 7.62 -15.55 4.98
CA ALA A 375 7.93 -14.30 4.31
C ALA A 375 8.54 -13.25 5.27
N ALA A 376 8.00 -13.10 6.46
CA ALA A 376 8.49 -12.15 7.46
C ALA A 376 9.87 -12.52 8.00
N ASP A 377 10.07 -13.78 8.39
CA ASP A 377 11.30 -14.24 9.06
C ASP A 377 12.46 -14.39 8.05
N ASN A 378 12.21 -15.08 6.93
CA ASN A 378 13.25 -15.44 5.97
C ASN A 378 13.47 -14.39 4.87
N ASN A 379 12.42 -13.70 4.44
CA ASN A 379 12.49 -12.70 3.39
C ASN A 379 12.44 -11.25 3.90
N LYS A 380 12.26 -11.05 5.22
CA LYS A 380 12.11 -9.72 5.84
C LYS A 380 10.99 -8.89 5.20
N ASN A 381 9.90 -9.54 4.83
CA ASN A 381 8.74 -8.91 4.21
C ASN A 381 7.93 -8.15 5.27
N GLY A 382 7.88 -6.82 5.15
CA GLY A 382 7.18 -5.96 6.11
C GLY A 382 5.65 -6.11 6.07
N SER A 383 5.06 -6.34 4.89
CA SER A 383 3.63 -6.57 4.73
C SER A 383 3.19 -7.84 5.43
N SER A 384 3.91 -8.95 5.16
CA SER A 384 3.66 -10.22 5.84
C SER A 384 3.83 -10.14 7.35
N ALA A 385 4.83 -9.40 7.83
CA ALA A 385 5.01 -9.19 9.26
C ALA A 385 3.82 -8.43 9.86
N HIS A 386 3.30 -7.42 9.15
CA HIS A 386 2.11 -6.68 9.58
C HIS A 386 0.86 -7.56 9.64
N SER A 387 0.60 -8.35 8.59
CA SER A 387 -0.53 -9.29 8.54
C SER A 387 -0.43 -10.33 9.65
N LEU A 388 0.76 -10.91 9.86
CA LEU A 388 1.01 -11.90 10.91
C LEU A 388 0.82 -11.32 12.32
N ALA A 389 1.20 -10.05 12.54
CA ALA A 389 0.96 -9.37 13.81
C ALA A 389 -0.54 -9.29 14.14
N PHE A 390 -1.39 -8.96 13.16
CA PHE A 390 -2.83 -8.98 13.35
C PHE A 390 -3.38 -10.38 13.63
N MET A 391 -2.82 -11.41 13.00
CA MET A 391 -3.22 -12.80 13.25
C MET A 391 -2.88 -13.22 14.69
N TYR A 392 -1.72 -12.82 15.22
CA TYR A 392 -1.39 -13.02 16.63
C TYR A 392 -2.28 -12.21 17.57
N LEU A 393 -2.65 -10.98 17.23
CA LEU A 393 -3.55 -10.14 18.02
C LEU A 393 -4.95 -10.76 18.15
N LYS A 394 -5.45 -11.37 17.06
CA LYS A 394 -6.81 -11.91 16.99
C LYS A 394 -6.90 -13.42 17.31
N GLY A 395 -5.79 -14.13 17.38
CA GLY A 395 -5.76 -15.58 17.52
C GLY A 395 -6.24 -16.32 16.25
N GLU A 396 -6.09 -15.73 15.06
CA GLU A 396 -6.52 -16.30 13.78
C GLU A 396 -5.47 -17.28 13.25
N GLY A 397 -5.77 -18.58 13.31
CA GLY A 397 -4.86 -19.66 12.85
C GLY A 397 -3.62 -19.89 13.72
N LEU A 398 -3.42 -19.08 14.73
CA LEU A 398 -2.37 -19.10 15.74
C LEU A 398 -2.97 -18.81 17.12
N PRO A 399 -2.32 -19.24 18.23
CA PRO A 399 -2.70 -18.77 19.57
C PRO A 399 -2.55 -17.24 19.66
N GLU A 400 -3.50 -16.58 20.31
CA GLU A 400 -3.41 -15.14 20.62
C GLU A 400 -2.16 -14.84 21.43
N ASP A 401 -1.35 -13.87 20.98
CA ASP A 401 -0.10 -13.49 21.62
C ASP A 401 0.24 -12.03 21.27
N ILE A 402 -0.13 -11.09 22.15
CA ILE A 402 0.09 -9.67 21.93
C ILE A 402 1.58 -9.29 21.86
N HIS A 403 2.45 -9.99 22.60
CA HIS A 403 3.88 -9.69 22.57
C HIS A 403 4.49 -10.06 21.22
N LYS A 404 4.12 -11.20 20.66
CA LYS A 404 4.53 -11.55 19.28
C LYS A 404 3.93 -10.60 18.24
N ALA A 405 2.68 -10.16 18.43
CA ALA A 405 2.10 -9.16 17.53
C ALA A 405 2.96 -7.89 17.51
N ILE A 406 3.39 -7.41 18.67
CA ILE A 406 4.26 -6.25 18.79
C ILE A 406 5.63 -6.50 18.15
N ASP A 407 6.25 -7.65 18.36
CA ASP A 407 7.53 -8.00 17.73
C ASP A 407 7.44 -7.95 16.19
N TYR A 408 6.38 -8.52 15.61
CA TYR A 408 6.16 -8.47 14.17
C TYR A 408 5.77 -7.07 13.67
N TRP A 409 5.03 -6.26 14.47
CA TRP A 409 4.82 -4.86 14.11
C TRP A 409 6.11 -4.03 14.14
N HIS A 410 7.06 -4.34 15.05
CA HIS A 410 8.39 -3.72 15.00
C HIS A 410 9.11 -4.05 13.68
N ILE A 411 9.12 -5.33 13.28
CA ILE A 411 9.69 -5.73 11.98
C ILE A 411 9.02 -4.97 10.83
N ALA A 412 7.69 -4.91 10.82
CA ALA A 412 6.94 -4.20 9.80
C ALA A 412 7.24 -2.68 9.79
N ALA A 413 7.31 -2.06 10.97
CA ALA A 413 7.62 -0.64 11.13
C ALA A 413 9.03 -0.28 10.64
N ASP A 414 10.02 -1.11 10.96
CA ASP A 414 11.40 -0.95 10.50
C ASP A 414 11.53 -1.17 8.98
N LYS A 415 10.64 -1.98 8.38
CA LYS A 415 10.50 -2.13 6.92
C LYS A 415 9.67 -1.02 6.29
N GLY A 416 9.17 -0.09 7.08
CA GLY A 416 8.53 1.11 6.61
C GLY A 416 7.03 0.98 6.34
N ILE A 417 6.35 0.03 6.92
CA ILE A 417 4.88 -0.06 6.88
C ILE A 417 4.31 1.03 7.81
N THR A 418 3.69 2.05 7.23
CA THR A 418 3.23 3.25 7.96
C THR A 418 2.21 2.93 9.05
N GLN A 419 1.30 1.99 8.78
CA GLN A 419 0.34 1.53 9.79
C GLN A 419 1.03 0.89 11.01
N ALA A 420 2.06 0.07 10.78
CA ALA A 420 2.85 -0.53 11.85
C ALA A 420 3.64 0.55 12.63
N GLN A 421 4.20 1.54 11.93
CA GLN A 421 4.88 2.68 12.55
C GLN A 421 3.95 3.48 13.47
N ARG A 422 2.70 3.71 13.05
CA ARG A 422 1.68 4.37 13.90
C ARG A 422 1.32 3.52 15.12
N ILE A 423 1.12 2.21 14.95
CA ILE A 423 0.81 1.28 16.06
C ILE A 423 1.94 1.30 17.08
N ILE A 424 3.18 1.07 16.66
CA ILE A 424 4.34 1.02 17.54
C ILE A 424 4.57 2.37 18.24
N SER A 425 4.39 3.49 17.53
CA SER A 425 4.46 4.82 18.14
C SER A 425 3.45 4.98 19.28
N ARG A 426 2.20 4.54 19.05
CA ARG A 426 1.14 4.60 20.07
C ARG A 426 1.47 3.73 21.28
N GLU A 427 2.00 2.52 21.06
CA GLU A 427 2.36 1.62 22.16
C GLU A 427 3.49 2.18 23.02
N TYR A 428 4.49 2.84 22.44
CA TYR A 428 5.52 3.56 23.20
C TYR A 428 4.99 4.75 24.00
N ILE A 429 3.86 5.33 23.61
CA ILE A 429 3.21 6.41 24.38
C ILE A 429 2.34 5.88 25.49
N SER A 430 1.49 4.88 25.18
CA SER A 430 0.56 4.29 26.16
C SER A 430 1.32 3.60 27.28
N GLY A 431 2.39 2.90 26.94
CA GLY A 431 3.13 2.06 27.87
C GLY A 431 2.32 0.85 28.31
N GLU A 432 1.36 0.39 27.51
CA GLU A 432 0.48 -0.73 27.85
C GLU A 432 1.21 -2.07 27.70
N TYR A 433 1.89 -2.26 26.59
CA TYR A 433 2.63 -3.50 26.28
C TYR A 433 4.13 -3.27 26.07
N LEU A 434 4.56 -2.03 25.88
CA LEU A 434 5.96 -1.62 25.80
C LEU A 434 6.27 -0.62 26.91
N GLU A 435 7.52 -0.57 27.35
CA GLU A 435 7.96 0.51 28.25
C GLU A 435 7.84 1.87 27.55
N LYS A 436 7.29 2.87 28.25
CA LYS A 436 7.11 4.22 27.71
C LYS A 436 8.41 4.82 27.21
N ASP A 437 8.45 5.21 25.94
CA ASP A 437 9.60 5.83 25.31
C ASP A 437 9.14 6.85 24.24
N TYR A 438 9.03 8.10 24.65
CA TYR A 438 8.56 9.18 23.75
C TYR A 438 9.54 9.47 22.61
N ILE A 439 10.83 9.14 22.77
CA ILE A 439 11.83 9.34 21.69
C ILE A 439 11.61 8.33 20.58
N LYS A 440 11.41 7.06 20.94
CA LYS A 440 11.08 6.01 19.95
C LYS A 440 9.71 6.24 19.33
N ALA A 441 8.72 6.64 20.13
CA ALA A 441 7.40 6.99 19.63
C ALA A 441 7.48 8.07 18.53
N LYS A 442 8.23 9.15 18.80
CA LYS A 442 8.45 10.22 17.85
C LYS A 442 9.14 9.73 16.59
N LYS A 443 10.22 8.95 16.71
CA LYS A 443 10.95 8.39 15.56
C LYS A 443 10.01 7.65 14.60
N TYR A 444 9.19 6.73 15.11
CA TYR A 444 8.30 5.94 14.26
C TYR A 444 7.18 6.76 13.63
N ILE A 445 6.60 7.73 14.36
CA ILE A 445 5.54 8.57 13.79
C ILE A 445 6.10 9.56 12.77
N GLU A 446 7.31 10.09 12.97
CA GLU A 446 8.00 10.93 11.98
C GLU A 446 8.27 10.17 10.68
N MET A 447 8.76 8.92 10.77
CA MET A 447 8.97 8.06 9.60
C MET A 447 7.69 7.85 8.77
N ALA A 448 6.54 7.69 9.42
CA ALA A 448 5.26 7.54 8.72
C ALA A 448 4.78 8.88 8.13
N ALA A 449 4.90 9.97 8.88
CA ALA A 449 4.49 11.31 8.47
C ALA A 449 5.30 11.83 7.27
N GLU A 450 6.62 11.57 7.24
CA GLU A 450 7.51 11.92 6.14
C GLU A 450 7.19 11.16 4.85
N LYS A 451 6.63 9.95 4.95
CA LYS A 451 6.11 9.19 3.81
C LYS A 451 4.76 9.70 3.28
N GLY A 452 4.21 10.73 3.91
CA GLY A 452 2.96 11.32 3.49
C GLY A 452 1.70 10.70 4.11
N ASP A 453 1.80 9.83 5.12
CA ASP A 453 0.63 9.28 5.81
C ASP A 453 -0.10 10.39 6.58
N ALA A 454 -1.32 10.74 6.14
CA ALA A 454 -2.08 11.87 6.69
C ALA A 454 -2.42 11.70 8.17
N GLU A 455 -2.75 10.48 8.62
CA GLU A 455 -3.04 10.21 10.03
C GLU A 455 -1.77 10.29 10.90
N ALA A 456 -0.61 9.87 10.36
CA ALA A 456 0.66 10.04 11.05
C ALA A 456 1.04 11.51 11.16
N GLN A 457 0.84 12.31 10.10
CA GLN A 457 1.07 13.76 10.12
C GLN A 457 0.18 14.45 11.16
N PHE A 458 -1.09 14.12 11.20
CA PHE A 458 -2.03 14.65 12.21
C PHE A 458 -1.60 14.24 13.62
N THR A 459 -1.25 12.96 13.81
CA THR A 459 -0.78 12.45 15.11
C THR A 459 0.50 13.14 15.54
N LEU A 460 1.46 13.33 14.65
CA LEU A 460 2.71 14.03 14.91
C LEU A 460 2.46 15.50 15.29
N GLY A 461 1.53 16.18 14.59
CA GLY A 461 1.09 17.53 14.96
C GLY A 461 0.58 17.58 16.41
N ARG A 462 -0.25 16.63 16.81
CA ARG A 462 -0.73 16.53 18.20
C ARG A 462 0.40 16.31 19.21
N TYR A 463 1.45 15.57 18.83
CA TYR A 463 2.59 15.35 19.73
C TYR A 463 3.35 16.64 20.01
N TYR A 464 3.41 17.59 19.05
CA TYR A 464 4.08 18.87 19.22
C TYR A 464 3.37 19.84 20.18
N ILE A 465 2.12 19.58 20.57
CA ILE A 465 1.35 20.38 21.56
C ILE A 465 1.00 19.60 22.83
N SER A 466 1.49 18.36 22.95
CA SER A 466 1.24 17.53 24.13
C SER A 466 2.36 17.69 25.15
N GLU A 467 2.09 17.28 26.39
CA GLU A 467 3.06 17.28 27.52
C GLU A 467 4.28 16.32 27.29
N MET A 468 4.46 15.80 26.08
CA MET A 468 5.54 14.88 25.72
C MET A 468 6.89 15.58 25.51
N GLY A 469 6.98 16.89 25.75
CA GLY A 469 8.23 17.67 25.70
C GLY A 469 8.71 18.05 24.29
N PHE A 470 7.80 18.06 23.31
CA PHE A 470 8.11 18.44 21.94
C PHE A 470 7.68 19.90 21.61
N ASP A 471 7.20 20.66 22.57
CA ASP A 471 6.60 22.00 22.48
C ASP A 471 7.08 22.83 21.27
N ASN A 472 6.36 22.73 20.17
CA ASN A 472 6.61 23.51 18.97
C ASN A 472 5.30 23.71 18.19
N GLU A 473 4.59 24.74 18.55
CA GLU A 473 3.29 25.08 17.96
C GLU A 473 3.36 25.32 16.44
N GLN A 474 4.47 25.87 15.93
CA GLN A 474 4.64 26.09 14.51
C GLN A 474 4.73 24.75 13.76
N LYS A 475 5.50 23.78 14.25
CA LYS A 475 5.53 22.45 13.66
C LYS A 475 4.20 21.71 13.78
N CYS A 476 3.48 21.94 14.90
CA CYS A 476 2.12 21.41 15.04
C CYS A 476 1.23 21.89 13.89
N PHE A 477 1.19 23.20 13.65
CA PHE A 477 0.42 23.79 12.56
C PHE A 477 0.86 23.25 11.19
N GLU A 478 2.17 23.21 10.91
CA GLU A 478 2.72 22.70 9.63
C GLU A 478 2.29 21.26 9.35
N TRP A 479 2.30 20.38 10.35
CA TRP A 479 1.89 19.00 10.19
C TRP A 479 0.37 18.83 10.06
N PHE A 480 -0.42 19.61 10.83
CA PHE A 480 -1.86 19.63 10.65
C PHE A 480 -2.25 20.10 9.26
N GLN A 481 -1.58 21.14 8.75
CA GLN A 481 -1.84 21.67 7.41
C GLN A 481 -1.56 20.62 6.33
N LYS A 482 -0.42 19.90 6.40
CA LYS A 482 -0.11 18.82 5.46
C LYS A 482 -1.16 17.71 5.46
N ALA A 483 -1.66 17.34 6.62
CA ALA A 483 -2.69 16.32 6.75
C ALA A 483 -4.06 16.82 6.22
N ALA A 484 -4.40 18.08 6.48
CA ALA A 484 -5.62 18.71 6.01
C ALA A 484 -5.64 18.89 4.48
N GLU A 485 -4.50 19.23 3.87
CA GLU A 485 -4.35 19.31 2.41
C GLU A 485 -4.58 17.96 1.71
N GLN A 486 -4.46 16.85 2.43
CA GLN A 486 -4.81 15.50 1.95
C GLN A 486 -6.29 15.12 2.21
N GLY A 487 -7.09 16.03 2.80
CA GLY A 487 -8.49 15.81 3.09
C GLY A 487 -8.76 15.01 4.37
N LEU A 488 -7.83 14.98 5.33
CA LEU A 488 -8.10 14.38 6.65
C LEU A 488 -8.98 15.34 7.47
N VAL A 489 -10.21 14.95 7.69
CA VAL A 489 -11.28 15.79 8.29
C VAL A 489 -10.90 16.30 9.69
N GLU A 490 -10.29 15.46 10.52
CA GLU A 490 -9.79 15.83 11.84
C GLU A 490 -8.68 16.88 11.77
N ALA A 491 -7.85 16.82 10.73
CA ALA A 491 -6.78 17.79 10.50
C ALA A 491 -7.32 19.13 9.98
N GLU A 492 -8.32 19.10 9.10
CA GLU A 492 -9.03 20.31 8.63
C GLU A 492 -9.61 21.08 9.80
N TYR A 493 -10.30 20.38 10.71
CA TYR A 493 -10.80 20.96 11.95
C TYR A 493 -9.68 21.52 12.83
N ALA A 494 -8.59 20.76 13.00
CA ALA A 494 -7.45 21.18 13.81
C ALA A 494 -6.75 22.45 13.25
N VAL A 495 -6.61 22.57 11.92
CA VAL A 495 -6.08 23.79 11.28
C VAL A 495 -6.99 24.99 11.56
N GLY A 496 -8.31 24.80 11.46
CA GLY A 496 -9.28 25.83 11.87
C GLY A 496 -9.06 26.28 13.32
N GLY A 497 -8.88 25.32 14.22
CA GLY A 497 -8.57 25.58 15.63
C GLY A 497 -7.23 26.30 15.85
N CYS A 498 -6.21 26.00 15.05
CA CYS A 498 -4.92 26.72 15.11
C CYS A 498 -5.09 28.20 14.74
N TYR A 499 -5.81 28.52 13.68
CA TYR A 499 -6.11 29.92 13.31
C TYR A 499 -6.98 30.62 14.33
N GLU A 500 -7.95 29.93 14.95
CA GLU A 500 -8.83 30.53 15.97
C GLU A 500 -8.08 30.88 17.26
N ASN A 501 -7.17 29.97 17.69
CA ASN A 501 -6.51 30.05 19.00
C ASN A 501 -5.06 30.55 18.95
N GLU A 502 -4.58 31.03 17.79
CA GLU A 502 -3.19 31.51 17.58
C GLU A 502 -2.13 30.42 17.85
N LEU A 503 -2.43 29.17 17.51
CA LEU A 503 -1.55 28.03 17.76
C LEU A 503 -0.59 27.82 16.56
N GLY A 504 0.65 28.24 16.68
CA GLY A 504 1.69 28.12 15.65
C GLY A 504 1.49 28.99 14.41
N VAL A 505 0.42 29.79 14.38
CA VAL A 505 0.06 30.70 13.29
C VAL A 505 -0.65 31.92 13.89
N LYS A 506 -0.55 33.08 13.25
CA LYS A 506 -1.26 34.26 13.70
C LYS A 506 -2.77 34.06 13.67
N GLN A 507 -3.48 34.51 14.71
CA GLN A 507 -4.94 34.42 14.78
C GLN A 507 -5.61 35.03 13.56
N ASP A 508 -6.48 34.26 12.92
CA ASP A 508 -7.30 34.67 11.77
C ASP A 508 -8.62 33.89 11.74
N TYR A 509 -9.68 34.51 12.24
CA TYR A 509 -11.01 33.90 12.24
C TYR A 509 -11.58 33.66 10.83
N ALA A 510 -11.15 34.41 9.80
CA ALA A 510 -11.62 34.14 8.43
C ALA A 510 -11.01 32.85 7.90
N GLN A 511 -9.73 32.63 8.14
CA GLN A 511 -9.07 31.36 7.82
C GLN A 511 -9.63 30.19 8.67
N ALA A 512 -9.87 30.41 9.96
CA ALA A 512 -10.51 29.42 10.81
C ALA A 512 -11.87 28.97 10.24
N ASN A 513 -12.72 29.94 9.88
CA ASN A 513 -14.04 29.67 9.28
C ASN A 513 -13.94 28.95 7.93
N TYR A 514 -12.95 29.27 7.11
CA TYR A 514 -12.71 28.58 5.84
C TYR A 514 -12.43 27.09 6.06
N TRP A 515 -11.54 26.76 6.97
CA TRP A 515 -11.21 25.36 7.28
C TRP A 515 -12.35 24.63 7.99
N TYR A 516 -13.06 25.30 8.89
CA TYR A 516 -14.28 24.74 9.50
C TYR A 516 -15.36 24.43 8.47
N GLN A 517 -15.54 25.29 7.42
CA GLN A 517 -16.48 25.03 6.34
C GLN A 517 -16.12 23.75 5.56
N ILE A 518 -14.84 23.54 5.28
CA ILE A 518 -14.35 22.31 4.62
C ILE A 518 -14.66 21.11 5.51
N ALA A 519 -14.24 21.13 6.76
CA ALA A 519 -14.49 20.06 7.71
C ALA A 519 -15.98 19.74 7.91
N VAL A 520 -16.85 20.76 7.91
CA VAL A 520 -18.32 20.58 7.98
C VAL A 520 -18.85 19.90 6.74
N LYS A 521 -18.36 20.25 5.55
CA LYS A 521 -18.75 19.62 4.29
C LYS A 521 -18.42 18.13 4.30
N ASP A 522 -17.28 17.79 4.92
CA ASP A 522 -16.80 16.42 5.05
C ASP A 522 -17.32 15.71 6.32
N GLY A 523 -18.27 16.37 7.01
CA GLY A 523 -19.09 15.75 8.04
C GLY A 523 -18.64 15.96 9.47
N HIS A 524 -17.63 16.80 9.75
CA HIS A 524 -17.11 17.03 11.09
C HIS A 524 -18.10 17.83 11.98
N LYS A 525 -18.68 17.19 12.96
CA LYS A 525 -19.77 17.76 13.78
C LYS A 525 -19.29 18.85 14.74
N ARG A 526 -18.08 18.73 15.27
CA ARG A 526 -17.51 19.75 16.15
C ARG A 526 -17.19 21.04 15.38
N ALA A 527 -16.68 20.92 14.14
CA ALA A 527 -16.46 22.09 13.28
C ALA A 527 -17.79 22.85 13.00
N ALA A 528 -18.90 22.11 12.86
CA ALA A 528 -20.21 22.74 12.69
C ALA A 528 -20.62 23.57 13.93
N TYR A 529 -20.29 23.11 15.14
CA TYR A 529 -20.53 23.88 16.36
C TYR A 529 -19.69 25.17 16.37
N ASP A 530 -18.37 25.08 16.16
CA ASP A 530 -17.48 26.24 16.26
C ASP A 530 -17.78 27.25 15.16
N LEU A 531 -18.00 26.81 13.92
CA LEU A 531 -18.44 27.65 12.81
C LEU A 531 -19.81 28.30 13.09
N GLY A 532 -20.75 27.55 13.65
CA GLY A 532 -22.07 28.06 14.05
C GLY A 532 -21.96 29.20 15.07
N ILE A 533 -21.10 29.03 16.07
CA ILE A 533 -20.82 30.10 17.06
C ILE A 533 -20.18 31.32 16.40
N ASN A 534 -19.27 31.12 15.44
CA ASN A 534 -18.63 32.24 14.72
C ASN A 534 -19.63 33.00 13.86
N TYR A 535 -20.60 32.35 13.19
CA TYR A 535 -21.71 33.02 12.49
C TYR A 535 -22.61 33.81 13.46
N LEU A 536 -22.94 33.25 14.63
CA LEU A 536 -23.78 33.89 15.62
C LEU A 536 -23.13 35.15 16.22
N LYS A 537 -21.80 35.18 16.34
CA LYS A 537 -21.01 36.27 16.88
C LYS A 537 -20.55 37.28 15.81
N GLY A 538 -20.46 36.84 14.54
CA GLY A 538 -19.84 37.62 13.46
C GLY A 538 -18.30 37.63 13.56
N GLN A 539 -17.68 36.53 13.99
CA GLN A 539 -16.22 36.43 14.14
C GLN A 539 -15.59 35.91 12.83
N GLY A 540 -14.85 36.79 12.12
CA GLY A 540 -14.22 36.46 10.85
C GLY A 540 -15.17 36.16 9.68
N ILE A 541 -16.47 36.32 9.90
CA ILE A 541 -17.53 36.11 8.93
C ILE A 541 -18.70 37.04 9.23
N GLU A 542 -19.49 37.42 8.23
CA GLU A 542 -20.69 38.22 8.45
C GLU A 542 -21.66 37.49 9.37
N LYS A 543 -22.20 38.23 10.34
CA LYS A 543 -23.14 37.66 11.31
C LYS A 543 -24.41 37.20 10.61
N ASP A 544 -24.70 35.91 10.72
CA ASP A 544 -25.90 35.26 10.21
C ASP A 544 -26.45 34.31 11.26
N VAL A 545 -27.57 34.72 11.86
CA VAL A 545 -28.24 33.94 12.91
C VAL A 545 -28.84 32.65 12.36
N GLU A 546 -29.39 32.69 11.14
CA GLU A 546 -30.01 31.54 10.53
C GLU A 546 -28.99 30.44 10.18
N ALA A 547 -27.91 30.83 9.50
CA ALA A 547 -26.79 29.92 9.20
C ALA A 547 -26.17 29.37 10.49
N GLY A 548 -25.98 30.19 11.51
CA GLY A 548 -25.44 29.78 12.80
C GLY A 548 -26.31 28.72 13.49
N ILE A 549 -27.64 28.93 13.51
CA ILE A 549 -28.57 27.94 14.09
C ILE A 549 -28.61 26.65 13.30
N GLN A 550 -28.62 26.69 11.98
CA GLN A 550 -28.58 25.48 11.14
C GLN A 550 -27.31 24.64 11.41
N LEU A 551 -26.17 25.29 11.56
CA LEU A 551 -24.90 24.62 11.90
C LEU A 551 -24.94 24.01 13.30
N LEU A 552 -25.51 24.72 14.28
CA LEU A 552 -25.74 24.15 15.62
C LEU A 552 -26.72 22.95 15.60
N GLU A 553 -27.74 22.98 14.74
CA GLU A 553 -28.63 21.82 14.52
C GLU A 553 -27.88 20.61 13.94
N ILE A 554 -26.97 20.83 12.98
CA ILE A 554 -26.06 19.78 12.44
C ILE A 554 -25.18 19.21 13.54
N ALA A 555 -24.59 20.06 14.36
CA ALA A 555 -23.72 19.64 15.46
C ALA A 555 -24.51 18.87 16.55
N SER A 556 -25.71 19.35 16.91
CA SER A 556 -26.57 18.70 17.92
C SER A 556 -27.06 17.32 17.46
N ASN A 557 -27.37 17.15 16.17
CA ASN A 557 -27.70 15.85 15.58
C ASN A 557 -26.52 14.87 15.60
N GLY A 558 -25.29 15.39 15.71
CA GLY A 558 -24.07 14.63 15.94
C GLY A 558 -23.72 14.43 17.43
N ASN A 559 -24.65 14.72 18.35
CA ASN A 559 -24.50 14.61 19.80
C ASN A 559 -23.36 15.47 20.37
N VAL A 560 -23.06 16.63 19.76
CA VAL A 560 -22.16 17.63 20.35
C VAL A 560 -22.91 18.30 21.51
N HIS A 561 -22.58 17.97 22.75
CA HIS A 561 -23.33 18.37 23.95
C HIS A 561 -23.37 19.90 24.10
N GLU A 562 -22.29 20.59 23.76
CA GLU A 562 -22.23 22.06 23.79
C GLU A 562 -23.18 22.70 22.77
N ALA A 563 -23.35 22.07 21.59
CA ALA A 563 -24.32 22.53 20.59
C ALA A 563 -25.76 22.33 21.09
N CYS A 564 -26.02 21.18 21.72
CA CYS A 564 -27.32 20.89 22.35
C CYS A 564 -27.63 21.92 23.43
N ARG A 565 -26.69 22.25 24.30
CA ARG A 565 -26.83 23.27 25.35
C ARG A 565 -27.10 24.67 24.75
N GLU A 566 -26.31 25.06 23.76
CA GLU A 566 -26.44 26.38 23.14
C GLU A 566 -27.78 26.55 22.43
N LEU A 567 -28.23 25.53 21.68
CA LEU A 567 -29.58 25.54 21.06
C LEU A 567 -30.69 25.53 22.10
N ALA A 568 -30.58 24.71 23.15
CA ALA A 568 -31.56 24.65 24.23
C ALA A 568 -31.74 26.02 24.86
N THR A 569 -30.63 26.73 25.13
CA THR A 569 -30.61 28.08 25.65
C THR A 569 -31.36 29.05 24.73
N ARG A 570 -31.06 28.99 23.43
CA ARG A 570 -31.67 29.89 22.43
C ARG A 570 -33.15 29.62 22.23
N TYR A 571 -33.56 28.33 22.19
CA TYR A 571 -34.97 27.99 22.06
C TYR A 571 -35.78 28.31 23.32
N HIS A 572 -35.17 28.31 24.49
CA HIS A 572 -35.78 28.71 25.74
C HIS A 572 -36.00 30.24 25.78
N TYR A 573 -34.90 31.04 25.60
CA TYR A 573 -35.01 32.49 25.65
C TYR A 573 -35.67 33.10 24.41
N GLY A 574 -35.61 32.44 23.30
CA GLY A 574 -36.11 32.86 22.00
C GLY A 574 -35.02 33.38 21.08
N ILE A 575 -35.18 33.11 19.79
CA ILE A 575 -34.32 33.60 18.70
C ILE A 575 -35.03 34.73 17.97
N PRO A 576 -34.45 35.95 17.96
CA PRO A 576 -35.08 37.08 17.29
C PRO A 576 -35.06 36.92 15.76
N ASN A 577 -36.17 37.27 15.09
CA ASN A 577 -36.32 37.28 13.63
C ASN A 577 -35.92 35.97 12.95
N PHE A 578 -36.24 34.86 13.56
CA PHE A 578 -35.90 33.50 13.08
C PHE A 578 -37.17 32.78 12.57
N ARG A 579 -37.03 32.08 11.44
CA ARG A 579 -38.16 31.30 10.80
C ARG A 579 -39.44 32.14 10.61
N GLY A 580 -39.27 33.42 10.27
CA GLY A 580 -40.39 34.34 10.01
C GLY A 580 -41.13 34.82 11.25
N GLN A 581 -40.66 34.55 12.45
CA GLN A 581 -41.22 35.02 13.73
C GLN A 581 -40.35 36.12 14.34
N ALA A 582 -40.98 37.13 14.92
CA ALA A 582 -40.23 38.20 15.62
C ALA A 582 -39.41 37.65 16.79
N LEU A 583 -39.92 36.66 17.49
CA LEU A 583 -39.19 35.89 18.52
C LEU A 583 -39.62 34.41 18.46
N TYR A 584 -38.73 33.57 17.99
CA TYR A 584 -38.98 32.13 17.88
C TYR A 584 -38.58 31.41 19.16
N LYS A 585 -39.55 30.79 19.85
CA LYS A 585 -39.32 29.91 21.02
C LYS A 585 -39.81 28.53 20.73
N ASN A 586 -39.11 27.52 21.26
CA ASN A 586 -39.52 26.10 21.18
C ASN A 586 -39.15 25.38 22.50
N PRO A 587 -40.00 25.50 23.55
CA PRO A 587 -39.73 24.93 24.87
C PRO A 587 -39.56 23.40 24.85
N SER A 588 -40.34 22.70 24.05
CA SER A 588 -40.26 21.23 23.97
C SER A 588 -38.93 20.76 23.38
N GLU A 589 -38.45 21.42 22.32
CA GLU A 589 -37.17 21.11 21.70
C GLU A 589 -36.00 21.59 22.61
N ALA A 590 -36.18 22.73 23.31
CA ALA A 590 -35.23 23.19 24.31
C ALA A 590 -35.01 22.14 25.43
N GLN A 591 -36.13 21.56 25.95
CA GLN A 591 -36.06 20.52 26.97
C GLN A 591 -35.38 19.24 26.43
N ARG A 592 -35.74 18.81 25.22
CA ARG A 592 -35.12 17.62 24.57
C ARG A 592 -33.63 17.79 24.43
N LEU A 593 -33.19 18.94 23.88
CA LEU A 593 -31.75 19.21 23.66
C LEU A 593 -31.00 19.36 25.00
N ALA A 594 -31.59 20.07 25.99
CA ALA A 594 -30.98 20.17 27.30
C ALA A 594 -30.82 18.80 27.97
N SER A 595 -31.80 17.89 27.77
CA SER A 595 -31.71 16.50 28.28
C SER A 595 -30.60 15.68 27.64
N ILE A 596 -30.20 16.00 26.39
CA ILE A 596 -29.02 15.41 25.75
C ILE A 596 -27.74 16.04 26.34
N ALA A 597 -27.73 17.36 26.46
CA ALA A 597 -26.55 18.08 26.96
C ALA A 597 -26.10 17.65 28.35
N VAL A 598 -27.05 17.31 29.25
CA VAL A 598 -26.75 16.86 30.62
C VAL A 598 -26.26 15.41 30.73
N GLN A 599 -26.12 14.68 29.60
CA GLN A 599 -25.42 13.41 29.58
C GLN A 599 -23.93 13.58 29.90
N ASP A 600 -23.38 14.75 29.66
CA ASP A 600 -22.15 15.18 30.30
C ASP A 600 -22.47 15.62 31.74
N GLU A 601 -22.26 14.70 32.69
CA GLU A 601 -22.56 14.93 34.08
C GLU A 601 -21.72 16.05 34.72
N SER A 602 -20.63 16.47 34.09
CA SER A 602 -19.75 17.55 34.53
C SER A 602 -20.23 18.93 34.08
N ASP A 603 -21.14 19.02 33.07
CA ASP A 603 -21.64 20.29 32.54
C ASP A 603 -22.71 20.94 33.45
N GLY A 604 -22.25 21.65 34.48
CA GLY A 604 -23.14 22.42 35.37
C GLY A 604 -23.98 23.50 34.67
N LYS A 605 -23.54 23.99 33.48
CA LYS A 605 -24.32 24.94 32.68
C LYS A 605 -25.48 24.27 31.99
N ALA A 606 -25.28 23.07 31.43
CA ALA A 606 -26.35 22.28 30.82
C ALA A 606 -27.42 21.91 31.87
N GLN A 607 -26.99 21.46 33.05
CA GLN A 607 -27.87 21.13 34.16
C GLN A 607 -28.69 22.34 34.62
N TYR A 608 -28.05 23.53 34.72
CA TYR A 608 -28.71 24.76 35.03
C TYR A 608 -29.78 25.14 33.97
N ILE A 609 -29.46 25.08 32.69
CA ILE A 609 -30.39 25.38 31.60
C ILE A 609 -31.58 24.44 31.62
N LEU A 610 -31.36 23.14 31.82
CA LEU A 610 -32.45 22.16 31.94
C LEU A 610 -33.35 22.48 33.13
N ALA A 611 -32.78 22.77 34.29
CA ALA A 611 -33.53 23.18 35.48
C ALA A 611 -34.40 24.40 35.21
N LYS A 612 -33.83 25.40 34.51
CA LYS A 612 -34.48 26.63 34.18
C LYS A 612 -35.64 26.46 33.18
N ILE A 613 -35.45 25.64 32.17
CA ILE A 613 -36.49 25.27 31.21
C ILE A 613 -37.67 24.58 31.94
N ILE A 614 -37.35 23.63 32.83
CA ILE A 614 -38.37 22.88 33.60
C ILE A 614 -39.14 23.83 34.52
N GLU A 615 -38.44 24.81 35.16
CA GLU A 615 -39.09 25.77 36.03
C GLU A 615 -39.96 26.77 35.25
N GLU A 616 -39.33 27.47 34.28
CA GLU A 616 -39.95 28.64 33.62
C GLU A 616 -40.92 28.27 32.51
N ASP A 617 -40.62 27.28 31.69
CA ASP A 617 -41.44 26.88 30.56
C ASP A 617 -42.49 25.83 30.91
N PHE A 618 -42.25 24.96 31.89
CA PHE A 618 -43.17 23.90 32.29
C PHE A 618 -43.70 24.03 33.68
N GLY A 619 -43.27 25.01 34.50
CA GLY A 619 -43.82 25.33 35.82
C GLY A 619 -43.55 24.23 36.85
N ASN A 620 -42.64 23.29 36.61
CA ASN A 620 -42.37 22.17 37.53
C ASN A 620 -41.15 22.47 38.44
N SER A 621 -41.37 23.28 39.44
CA SER A 621 -40.29 23.65 40.38
C SER A 621 -39.71 22.47 41.16
N GLN A 622 -40.50 21.39 41.38
CA GLN A 622 -39.98 20.21 42.12
C GLN A 622 -38.94 19.44 41.27
N ALA A 623 -39.20 19.23 39.99
CA ALA A 623 -38.25 18.59 39.12
C ALA A 623 -37.04 19.50 38.83
N ALA A 624 -37.27 20.83 38.76
CA ALA A 624 -36.18 21.79 38.56
C ALA A 624 -35.16 21.79 39.73
N ILE A 625 -35.62 21.64 40.97
CA ILE A 625 -34.75 21.55 42.16
C ILE A 625 -33.70 20.45 42.02
N GLU A 626 -34.06 19.29 41.50
CA GLU A 626 -33.12 18.18 41.32
C GLU A 626 -31.99 18.55 40.36
N TRP A 627 -32.29 19.21 39.27
CA TRP A 627 -31.28 19.62 38.29
C TRP A 627 -30.47 20.84 38.78
N TYR A 628 -31.13 21.81 39.46
CA TYR A 628 -30.37 22.89 40.12
C TYR A 628 -29.37 22.35 41.14
N ARG A 629 -29.75 21.34 41.94
CA ARG A 629 -28.82 20.71 42.91
C ARG A 629 -27.62 20.08 42.21
N LYS A 630 -27.82 19.36 41.12
CA LYS A 630 -26.72 18.80 40.34
C LYS A 630 -25.80 19.91 39.80
N ALA A 631 -26.38 20.97 39.26
CA ALA A 631 -25.62 22.12 38.79
C ALA A 631 -24.83 22.82 39.89
N VAL A 632 -25.40 22.90 41.11
CA VAL A 632 -24.71 23.45 42.28
C VAL A 632 -23.53 22.59 42.72
N LEU A 633 -23.62 21.26 42.60
CA LEU A 633 -22.50 20.34 42.85
C LEU A 633 -21.34 20.56 41.84
N ASN A 634 -21.68 20.98 40.62
CA ASN A 634 -20.73 21.41 39.60
C ASN A 634 -20.41 22.92 39.66
N GLU A 635 -20.56 23.54 40.85
CA GLU A 635 -20.20 24.92 41.16
C GLU A 635 -20.85 25.99 40.27
N ASN A 636 -22.00 25.72 39.66
CA ASN A 636 -22.71 26.68 38.84
C ASN A 636 -23.36 27.75 39.67
N LYS A 637 -22.93 28.99 39.53
CA LYS A 637 -23.36 30.17 40.33
C LYS A 637 -24.82 30.57 40.05
N GLU A 638 -25.23 30.51 38.81
CA GLU A 638 -26.59 30.79 38.40
C GLU A 638 -27.59 29.79 38.98
N ALA A 639 -27.15 28.52 39.09
CA ALA A 639 -27.93 27.47 39.73
C ALA A 639 -28.08 27.71 41.25
N MET A 640 -27.02 28.22 41.93
CA MET A 640 -27.09 28.57 43.32
C MET A 640 -28.12 29.69 43.55
N LEU A 641 -28.18 30.70 42.66
CA LEU A 641 -29.20 31.74 42.73
C LEU A 641 -30.60 31.20 42.46
N GLY A 642 -30.80 30.44 41.42
CA GLY A 642 -32.10 29.83 41.03
C GLY A 642 -32.65 28.96 42.16
N LEU A 643 -31.82 28.06 42.70
CA LEU A 643 -32.22 27.18 43.82
C LEU A 643 -32.53 27.97 45.09
N SER A 644 -31.72 28.97 45.42
CA SER A 644 -31.98 29.82 46.58
C SER A 644 -33.29 30.56 46.46
N ARG A 645 -33.61 31.12 45.29
CA ARG A 645 -34.89 31.80 45.00
C ARG A 645 -36.09 30.86 45.20
N ILE A 646 -36.00 29.61 44.69
CA ILE A 646 -37.06 28.62 44.92
C ILE A 646 -37.22 28.28 46.41
N TYR A 647 -36.13 28.08 47.14
CA TYR A 647 -36.19 27.77 48.58
C TYR A 647 -36.76 28.91 49.42
N ILE A 648 -36.42 30.15 49.10
CA ILE A 648 -36.97 31.32 49.78
C ILE A 648 -38.49 31.47 49.46
N ASN A 649 -38.89 31.35 48.22
CA ASN A 649 -40.28 31.46 47.80
C ASN A 649 -41.19 30.38 48.38
N THR A 650 -40.69 29.16 48.47
CA THR A 650 -41.39 28.03 49.07
C THR A 650 -41.21 27.89 50.58
N GLN A 651 -40.40 28.76 51.18
CA GLN A 651 -40.00 28.73 52.56
C GLN A 651 -39.43 27.33 53.00
N SER A 652 -38.82 26.62 52.08
CA SER A 652 -38.22 25.30 52.29
C SER A 652 -36.69 25.39 52.21
N ASN A 653 -35.96 24.60 52.98
CA ASN A 653 -34.48 24.56 52.97
C ASN A 653 -33.78 25.95 52.97
N CYS A 654 -34.36 26.93 53.63
CA CYS A 654 -33.86 28.32 53.65
C CYS A 654 -32.43 28.41 54.25
N GLN A 655 -32.00 27.48 55.09
CA GLN A 655 -30.63 27.44 55.60
C GLN A 655 -29.62 27.15 54.51
N GLU A 656 -29.92 26.23 53.62
CA GLU A 656 -29.12 25.90 52.45
C GLU A 656 -29.04 27.10 51.49
N ALA A 657 -30.18 27.79 51.25
CA ALA A 657 -30.23 29.01 50.48
C ALA A 657 -29.28 30.09 51.06
N VAL A 658 -29.35 30.33 52.36
CA VAL A 658 -28.46 31.30 53.03
C VAL A 658 -26.98 30.96 52.88
N GLN A 659 -26.62 29.66 52.95
CA GLN A 659 -25.25 29.21 52.77
C GLN A 659 -24.76 29.45 51.32
N MET A 660 -25.58 29.16 50.30
CA MET A 660 -25.25 29.43 48.91
C MET A 660 -25.12 30.92 48.60
N LEU A 661 -26.05 31.72 49.09
CA LEU A 661 -26.04 33.19 48.90
C LEU A 661 -24.83 33.80 49.61
N SER A 662 -24.44 33.36 50.80
CA SER A 662 -23.25 33.88 51.49
C SER A 662 -21.95 33.70 50.71
N LYS A 663 -21.83 32.62 49.95
CA LYS A 663 -20.70 32.42 49.00
C LYS A 663 -20.70 33.44 47.89
N LEU A 664 -21.86 33.68 47.26
CA LEU A 664 -22.00 34.60 46.13
C LEU A 664 -21.90 36.08 46.49
N ILE A 665 -22.26 36.46 47.73
CA ILE A 665 -22.13 37.83 48.24
C ILE A 665 -20.66 38.26 48.30
N SER A 666 -19.74 37.35 48.69
CA SER A 666 -18.30 37.62 48.65
C SER A 666 -17.78 38.05 47.29
N GLU A 667 -18.46 37.68 46.25
CA GLU A 667 -18.16 38.02 44.83
C GLU A 667 -18.91 39.31 44.35
N LYS A 668 -19.60 40.01 45.24
CA LYS A 668 -20.38 41.20 44.94
C LYS A 668 -21.56 40.98 43.97
N ASN A 669 -22.16 39.79 43.98
CA ASN A 669 -23.34 39.49 43.16
C ASN A 669 -24.56 40.24 43.71
N GLY A 670 -25.14 41.17 42.94
CA GLY A 670 -26.25 42.02 43.42
C GLY A 670 -27.56 41.25 43.66
N GLU A 671 -27.87 40.19 42.88
CA GLU A 671 -29.04 39.37 43.09
C GLU A 671 -28.89 38.53 44.37
N ALA A 672 -27.71 37.98 44.61
CA ALA A 672 -27.41 37.26 45.84
C ALA A 672 -27.54 38.17 47.09
N GLN A 673 -27.07 39.39 46.98
CA GLN A 673 -27.21 40.40 48.02
C GLN A 673 -28.69 40.71 48.33
N TYR A 674 -29.48 40.90 47.27
CA TYR A 674 -30.94 41.15 47.41
C TYR A 674 -31.66 39.98 48.07
N LEU A 675 -31.42 38.74 47.58
CA LEU A 675 -32.05 37.56 48.15
C LEU A 675 -31.61 37.31 49.60
N TYR A 676 -30.37 37.57 49.93
CA TYR A 676 -29.85 37.47 51.28
C TYR A 676 -30.42 38.50 52.22
N ALA A 677 -30.56 39.75 51.75
CA ALA A 677 -31.25 40.80 52.50
C ALA A 677 -32.70 40.42 52.83
N GLN A 678 -33.39 39.78 51.87
CA GLN A 678 -34.75 39.27 52.06
C GLN A 678 -34.79 38.15 53.12
N CYS A 679 -33.78 37.28 53.17
CA CYS A 679 -33.64 36.26 54.22
C CYS A 679 -33.45 36.90 55.60
N LEU A 680 -32.59 37.88 55.71
CA LEU A 680 -32.36 38.62 56.94
C LEU A 680 -33.58 39.42 57.38
N GLU A 681 -34.31 40.07 56.48
CA GLU A 681 -35.49 40.83 56.82
C GLU A 681 -36.63 39.97 57.35
N ASN A 682 -36.83 38.76 56.80
CA ASN A 682 -37.94 37.91 57.14
C ASN A 682 -37.56 36.79 58.17
N GLY A 683 -36.27 36.50 58.32
CA GLY A 683 -35.77 35.42 59.17
C GLY A 683 -35.80 34.05 58.48
N TYR A 684 -35.65 34.01 57.15
CA TYR A 684 -35.64 32.80 56.35
C TYR A 684 -34.25 32.13 56.43
N GLY A 685 -34.14 31.02 57.15
CA GLY A 685 -32.90 30.25 57.30
C GLY A 685 -31.77 30.91 58.10
N CYS A 686 -31.99 32.11 58.62
CA CYS A 686 -31.08 32.90 59.42
C CYS A 686 -31.82 33.69 60.52
N THR A 687 -31.08 34.25 61.51
CA THR A 687 -31.67 35.11 62.49
C THR A 687 -32.13 36.43 61.82
N LYS A 688 -33.37 36.83 62.12
CA LYS A 688 -33.95 38.05 61.58
C LYS A 688 -33.14 39.27 62.03
N ASP A 689 -32.59 40.04 61.08
CA ASP A 689 -31.86 41.26 61.34
C ASP A 689 -32.15 42.32 60.25
N LYS A 690 -33.08 43.22 60.50
CA LYS A 690 -33.47 44.29 59.60
C LYS A 690 -32.40 45.40 59.45
N ARG A 691 -31.42 45.47 60.41
CA ARG A 691 -30.32 46.45 60.30
C ARG A 691 -29.26 45.92 59.34
N GLU A 692 -28.93 44.63 59.50
CA GLU A 692 -27.98 43.99 58.61
C GLU A 692 -28.56 43.88 57.19
N ALA A 693 -29.83 43.58 57.04
CA ALA A 693 -30.52 43.54 55.72
C ALA A 693 -30.36 44.82 54.89
N LYS A 694 -30.29 46.01 55.55
CA LYS A 694 -30.10 47.31 54.84
C LYS A 694 -28.71 47.54 54.27
N LYS A 695 -27.74 46.68 54.60
CA LYS A 695 -26.37 46.76 54.06
C LYS A 695 -26.22 46.12 52.71
N TYR A 696 -27.08 45.24 52.42
CA TYR A 696 -27.16 44.49 51.16
C TYR A 696 -28.28 45.06 50.26
#